data_94d634c320719537c90f47b17a998428
#
_entry.id   94d634c320719537c90f47b17a998428
#
_cell.length_a   1.000
_cell.length_b   1.000
_cell.length_c   1.000
_cell.angle_alpha   90.00
_cell.angle_beta   90.00
_cell.angle_gamma   90.00
#
_symmetry.space_group_name_H-M   'P 1'
#
loop_
_entity.id
_entity.type
_entity.pdbx_description
1 polymer ?
#
loop_
_entity_poly.entity_id
_entity_poly.type
_entity_poly.pdbx_seq_one_letter_code
_entity_poly.pdbx_strand_id
1 'polypeptide(L)'
;MDSRLKKVLYTTSALVGCCFVPEVASADPVTVSIVVSSAVSAGVGAATTVGFSAGFSAFASAFATRFAIQATAGFVLNALQPKPNIPNFNGLGSSTGSATSQGTSQVGGYNISGISSAADHQIIYGQTRVGGVIVFKEVTDSNKFLHVVYALAGHECEEITTVYLNNQALTINNSTNMVTSPSQFANKVRVKKHLGTQTTGDTDLVSESTKWTADHKLRNICYLYIRYEFDADAFPNGEPQVTALVKGKKVYDVNNSTTVWSANSALVLRDYLTSSYGLGIPTADIDDTTFATAQTVCDNTINLAASLGGGTQKRYTTNGAFTTNTSPRAIIEKLSACFAGFIWYSQGKWRIKAGSYTSPIVTFTDDDLRGNLQIQTRASRRHNFNVVRGKFRGSETNYQTTDYPQIRSDTFLSVDNNEENIIDLELPFTDTSAMAQRIAKIALFKNRQQITVSGLFSMKALQVQVGDIVQLTNTRLGFSNKTFEVHNWTFQPDLEQGLIIQMTLKEISSSVFDWDAEEADFEADNTTLLDPTTVPSVGLSITSELRVINEKVSQVITITTTANATDASQIDLVEVEFKKSSDSDFKVVGTGELGIYEVFDVEDGSYNIRARAINSLGVKGNYNTTTSNIAGQGVPPNDVTNFDAIVSGENIVLGWDAIPDLDLSYYTIRHSVAQTGATWANATTDTEKVPRPATTFTVPARAGTYMIRAYDKTAVASQNFTSAVAIPTTSLTQFSNTSTQTESASFGGTKTDCSVTNSTLRITNPNSTSNSATYIFGSDINVGSTKLVRAEIECTTARADSGALTWDNVGGGTTNIDLLTGLWDDLSGANSQQKDTDVQLFIEPSTTNSFTGTYQRFRAGFFTGQYFRFKIELKSTAPNISPSISVLKATVRYN
;
A
#
# COMPACT_ATOMS: atom_id res chain seq x y z
N MET A 1 -30.86 2.65 47.74
CA MET A 1 -30.26 1.32 47.59
C MET A 1 -30.60 0.48 48.80
N ASP A 2 -31.29 -0.62 48.56
CA ASP A 2 -31.99 -1.36 49.62
C ASP A 2 -30.99 -1.97 50.62
N SER A 3 -31.29 -1.85 51.92
CA SER A 3 -30.50 -2.37 53.05
C SER A 3 -30.25 -3.89 52.96
N ARG A 4 -30.99 -4.58 52.12
CA ARG A 4 -30.82 -6.01 51.84
C ARG A 4 -29.61 -6.34 51.01
N LEU A 5 -29.18 -5.46 50.08
CA LEU A 5 -27.99 -5.68 49.25
C LEU A 5 -26.68 -5.47 50.05
N LYS A 6 -26.68 -4.52 51.01
CA LYS A 6 -25.56 -4.33 51.94
C LYS A 6 -25.39 -5.56 52.83
N LYS A 7 -26.48 -6.15 53.34
CA LYS A 7 -26.40 -7.36 54.19
C LYS A 7 -25.91 -8.57 53.41
N VAL A 8 -26.24 -8.74 52.17
CA VAL A 8 -25.78 -9.86 51.29
C VAL A 8 -24.28 -9.69 51.00
N LEU A 9 -23.78 -8.44 50.81
CA LEU A 9 -22.36 -8.21 50.56
C LEU A 9 -21.51 -8.40 51.86
N TYR A 10 -22.02 -7.97 53.04
CA TYR A 10 -21.32 -8.17 54.32
C TYR A 10 -21.37 -9.62 54.82
N THR A 11 -22.43 -10.38 54.52
CA THR A 11 -22.53 -11.81 54.86
C THR A 11 -21.65 -12.67 53.96
N THR A 12 -21.46 -12.33 52.68
CA THR A 12 -20.58 -13.10 51.79
C THR A 12 -19.11 -12.87 52.14
N SER A 13 -18.67 -11.68 52.59
CA SER A 13 -17.27 -11.48 53.04
C SER A 13 -16.97 -12.17 54.37
N ALA A 14 -17.93 -12.34 55.26
CA ALA A 14 -17.75 -13.08 56.53
C ALA A 14 -17.83 -14.61 56.33
N LEU A 15 -18.56 -15.09 55.28
CA LEU A 15 -18.66 -16.53 54.99
C LEU A 15 -17.47 -17.08 54.24
N VAL A 16 -16.71 -16.23 53.54
CA VAL A 16 -15.51 -16.64 52.79
C VAL A 16 -14.37 -17.06 53.76
N GLY A 17 -14.38 -16.58 54.98
CA GLY A 17 -13.43 -17.01 56.03
C GLY A 17 -13.67 -18.41 56.62
N CYS A 18 -14.84 -19.01 56.41
CA CYS A 18 -15.21 -20.25 57.06
C CYS A 18 -15.36 -21.48 56.17
N CYS A 19 -15.19 -21.41 54.84
CA CYS A 19 -15.48 -22.49 53.91
C CYS A 19 -14.32 -22.96 53.04
N PHE A 20 -13.08 -22.84 53.47
CA PHE A 20 -11.96 -23.54 52.84
C PHE A 20 -11.31 -24.48 53.81
N VAL A 21 -12.00 -25.58 54.14
CA VAL A 21 -11.34 -26.82 54.49
C VAL A 21 -11.21 -27.60 53.19
N PRO A 22 -10.04 -27.96 52.73
CA PRO A 22 -9.90 -28.77 51.58
C PRO A 22 -10.05 -30.26 51.97
N GLU A 23 -11.27 -30.71 52.11
CA GLU A 23 -11.53 -32.11 51.87
C GLU A 23 -11.75 -32.35 50.38
N VAL A 24 -10.69 -32.41 49.63
CA VAL A 24 -10.68 -33.13 48.40
C VAL A 24 -10.05 -34.49 48.62
N ALA A 25 -10.78 -35.32 49.31
CA ALA A 25 -10.66 -36.74 49.10
C ALA A 25 -11.24 -37.03 47.69
N SER A 26 -10.40 -37.60 46.85
CA SER A 26 -10.72 -38.39 45.63
C SER A 26 -12.21 -38.48 45.27
N ALA A 27 -12.73 -37.41 44.64
CA ALA A 27 -14.04 -37.54 43.97
C ALA A 27 -13.79 -37.81 42.48
N ASP A 28 -14.40 -38.84 41.99
CA ASP A 28 -14.40 -39.27 40.60
C ASP A 28 -14.76 -38.11 39.67
N PRO A 29 -14.05 -37.89 38.55
CA PRO A 29 -14.32 -36.78 37.62
C PRO A 29 -15.75 -36.68 37.10
N VAL A 30 -16.49 -37.77 37.15
CA VAL A 30 -17.92 -37.80 36.74
C VAL A 30 -18.82 -37.04 37.73
N THR A 31 -18.51 -37.10 39.04
CA THR A 31 -19.33 -36.46 40.09
C THR A 31 -19.19 -34.94 40.08
N VAL A 32 -18.00 -34.41 39.76
CA VAL A 32 -17.75 -32.97 39.63
C VAL A 32 -18.46 -32.41 38.38
N SER A 33 -18.54 -33.18 37.30
CA SER A 33 -19.26 -32.77 36.07
C SER A 33 -20.77 -32.70 36.28
N ILE A 34 -21.34 -33.58 37.06
CA ILE A 34 -22.78 -33.61 37.35
C ILE A 34 -23.21 -32.49 38.28
N VAL A 35 -22.40 -32.11 39.27
CA VAL A 35 -22.69 -30.98 40.15
C VAL A 35 -22.61 -29.63 39.40
N VAL A 36 -21.67 -29.47 38.47
CA VAL A 36 -21.52 -28.25 37.65
C VAL A 36 -22.66 -28.17 36.61
N SER A 37 -23.06 -29.30 36.01
CA SER A 37 -24.14 -29.30 35.02
C SER A 37 -25.54 -29.12 35.67
N SER A 38 -25.77 -29.66 36.88
CA SER A 38 -27.05 -29.48 37.60
C SER A 38 -27.21 -28.03 38.14
N ALA A 39 -26.10 -27.36 38.49
CA ALA A 39 -26.16 -25.97 38.93
C ALA A 39 -26.44 -25.01 37.78
N VAL A 40 -26.03 -25.35 36.56
CA VAL A 40 -26.32 -24.56 35.35
C VAL A 40 -27.76 -24.76 34.85
N SER A 41 -28.35 -26.00 35.02
CA SER A 41 -29.73 -26.29 34.62
C SER A 41 -30.79 -25.75 35.56
N ALA A 42 -30.45 -25.45 36.83
CA ALA A 42 -31.40 -24.99 37.82
C ALA A 42 -31.57 -23.45 37.87
N GLY A 43 -30.92 -22.66 37.01
CA GLY A 43 -31.02 -21.20 37.02
C GLY A 43 -30.52 -20.51 38.29
N VAL A 44 -30.12 -21.30 39.27
CA VAL A 44 -29.53 -20.83 40.51
C VAL A 44 -28.04 -20.72 40.22
N GLY A 45 -27.53 -19.49 40.05
CA GLY A 45 -26.13 -19.26 39.97
C GLY A 45 -25.46 -19.96 41.17
N ALA A 46 -24.82 -21.09 40.92
CA ALA A 46 -23.92 -21.64 41.90
C ALA A 46 -22.98 -20.50 42.24
N ALA A 47 -23.12 -20.01 43.44
CA ALA A 47 -22.07 -19.22 44.05
C ALA A 47 -20.84 -20.16 44.16
N THR A 48 -20.21 -20.42 43.06
CA THR A 48 -18.81 -20.78 43.15
C THR A 48 -18.18 -19.56 43.78
N THR A 49 -17.95 -19.64 45.02
CA THR A 49 -17.23 -18.73 45.88
C THR A 49 -15.80 -18.60 45.35
N VAL A 50 -15.70 -17.91 44.20
CA VAL A 50 -14.45 -17.29 43.84
C VAL A 50 -14.47 -15.98 44.59
N GLY A 51 -13.95 -16.01 45.75
CA GLY A 51 -13.80 -14.75 46.54
C GLY A 51 -13.07 -13.72 45.70
N PHE A 52 -13.47 -12.46 45.83
CA PHE A 52 -12.76 -11.32 45.23
C PHE A 52 -11.26 -11.25 45.64
N SER A 53 -10.81 -12.12 46.53
CA SER A 53 -9.43 -12.31 46.97
C SER A 53 -8.61 -13.27 46.08
N ALA A 54 -9.19 -13.92 45.08
CA ALA A 54 -8.42 -14.76 44.19
C ALA A 54 -7.75 -13.93 43.10
N GLY A 55 -6.45 -13.96 43.06
CA GLY A 55 -5.67 -13.18 42.08
C GLY A 55 -6.03 -13.49 40.62
N PHE A 56 -5.48 -12.72 39.73
CA PHE A 56 -5.76 -12.78 38.29
C PHE A 56 -5.76 -14.22 37.71
N SER A 57 -4.95 -15.10 38.27
CA SER A 57 -4.93 -16.52 37.88
C SER A 57 -6.18 -17.31 38.29
N ALA A 58 -6.77 -17.02 39.46
CA ALA A 58 -8.05 -17.60 39.84
C ALA A 58 -9.19 -16.96 39.05
N PHE A 59 -9.08 -15.69 38.72
CA PHE A 59 -9.95 -14.97 37.80
C PHE A 59 -9.88 -15.59 36.39
N ALA A 60 -8.68 -15.77 35.82
CA ALA A 60 -8.49 -16.41 34.52
C ALA A 60 -8.98 -17.87 34.49
N SER A 61 -8.76 -18.64 35.57
CA SER A 61 -9.26 -20.02 35.64
C SER A 61 -10.77 -20.12 35.85
N ALA A 62 -11.38 -19.22 36.62
CA ALA A 62 -12.84 -19.14 36.75
C ALA A 62 -13.52 -18.65 35.46
N PHE A 63 -12.86 -17.73 34.77
CA PHE A 63 -13.28 -17.26 33.45
C PHE A 63 -13.18 -18.37 32.41
N ALA A 64 -12.06 -19.11 32.39
CA ALA A 64 -11.82 -20.24 31.52
C ALA A 64 -12.87 -21.34 31.67
N THR A 65 -13.21 -21.70 32.91
CA THR A 65 -14.17 -22.77 33.17
C THR A 65 -15.58 -22.40 32.69
N ARG A 66 -16.01 -21.14 32.81
CA ARG A 66 -17.30 -20.70 32.29
C ARG A 66 -17.35 -20.58 30.78
N PHE A 67 -16.27 -20.12 30.16
CA PHE A 67 -16.18 -19.99 28.70
C PHE A 67 -16.06 -21.33 28.00
N ALA A 68 -15.25 -22.25 28.50
CA ALA A 68 -15.15 -23.61 27.92
C ALA A 68 -16.50 -24.34 27.91
N ILE A 69 -17.36 -24.10 28.92
CA ILE A 69 -18.72 -24.70 28.98
C ILE A 69 -19.68 -24.01 27.99
N GLN A 70 -19.56 -22.69 27.80
CA GLN A 70 -20.38 -21.98 26.81
C GLN A 70 -19.88 -22.20 25.37
N ALA A 71 -18.57 -22.24 25.16
CA ALA A 71 -17.99 -22.51 23.84
C ALA A 71 -18.27 -23.95 23.38
N THR A 72 -18.17 -24.95 24.25
CA THR A 72 -18.53 -26.32 23.88
C THR A 72 -20.01 -26.51 23.62
N ALA A 73 -20.89 -25.88 24.39
CA ALA A 73 -22.34 -25.89 24.11
C ALA A 73 -22.67 -25.12 22.81
N GLY A 74 -22.02 -23.98 22.56
CA GLY A 74 -22.18 -23.22 21.32
C GLY A 74 -21.63 -23.94 20.09
N PHE A 75 -20.52 -24.66 20.22
CA PHE A 75 -19.91 -25.41 19.12
C PHE A 75 -20.74 -26.63 18.72
N VAL A 76 -21.31 -27.34 19.69
CA VAL A 76 -22.19 -28.49 19.42
C VAL A 76 -23.52 -28.05 18.84
N LEU A 77 -24.11 -26.93 19.29
CA LEU A 77 -25.33 -26.40 18.70
C LEU A 77 -25.12 -25.83 17.29
N ASN A 78 -23.97 -25.16 17.01
CA ASN A 78 -23.65 -24.65 15.68
C ASN A 78 -23.31 -25.76 14.66
N ALA A 79 -22.80 -26.91 15.12
CA ALA A 79 -22.52 -28.06 14.24
C ALA A 79 -23.79 -28.79 13.82
N LEU A 80 -24.90 -28.59 14.53
CA LEU A 80 -26.21 -29.24 14.27
C LEU A 80 -27.22 -28.32 13.60
N GLN A 81 -26.89 -27.04 13.37
CA GLN A 81 -27.76 -26.13 12.61
C GLN A 81 -27.37 -26.10 11.13
N PRO A 82 -28.31 -26.22 10.20
CA PRO A 82 -28.03 -25.96 8.79
C PRO A 82 -27.55 -24.53 8.61
N LYS A 83 -26.47 -24.35 7.82
CA LYS A 83 -25.90 -23.03 7.51
C LYS A 83 -27.03 -22.07 7.08
N PRO A 84 -27.19 -20.90 7.72
CA PRO A 84 -28.19 -19.94 7.26
C PRO A 84 -27.79 -19.46 5.88
N ASN A 85 -28.72 -19.57 4.92
CA ASN A 85 -28.64 -18.85 3.65
C ASN A 85 -28.60 -17.36 3.98
N ILE A 86 -27.65 -16.65 3.36
CA ILE A 86 -27.55 -15.20 3.43
C ILE A 86 -28.91 -14.61 3.00
N PRO A 87 -29.62 -13.83 3.84
CA PRO A 87 -30.89 -13.25 3.42
C PRO A 87 -30.62 -12.15 2.39
N ASN A 88 -31.23 -12.27 1.23
CA ASN A 88 -31.39 -11.16 0.29
C ASN A 88 -32.14 -10.01 0.97
N PHE A 89 -31.50 -8.85 1.08
CA PHE A 89 -32.07 -7.62 1.63
C PHE A 89 -32.99 -6.91 0.62
N ASN A 90 -33.98 -7.60 0.08
CA ASN A 90 -35.07 -6.97 -0.65
C ASN A 90 -36.40 -7.32 0.03
N GLY A 91 -36.97 -6.38 0.79
CA GLY A 91 -38.31 -6.45 1.31
C GLY A 91 -38.44 -6.14 2.79
N LEU A 92 -38.27 -4.89 3.20
CA LEU A 92 -38.75 -4.42 4.49
C LEU A 92 -40.20 -3.92 4.36
N GLY A 93 -41.13 -4.88 4.26
CA GLY A 93 -42.55 -4.65 4.44
C GLY A 93 -42.89 -4.78 5.92
N SER A 94 -43.64 -3.83 6.45
CA SER A 94 -44.08 -3.74 7.82
C SER A 94 -44.69 -5.05 8.34
N SER A 95 -44.17 -5.61 9.44
CA SER A 95 -44.89 -6.49 10.32
C SER A 95 -44.68 -6.07 11.76
N THR A 96 -45.74 -5.60 12.37
CA THR A 96 -45.89 -5.46 13.82
C THR A 96 -45.75 -6.82 14.48
N GLY A 97 -44.57 -7.17 14.94
CA GLY A 97 -44.28 -8.32 15.75
C GLY A 97 -43.63 -7.90 17.04
N SER A 98 -44.28 -8.16 18.18
CA SER A 98 -43.72 -7.99 19.53
C SER A 98 -42.38 -8.71 19.62
N ALA A 99 -41.29 -7.97 19.59
CA ALA A 99 -39.98 -8.47 19.94
C ALA A 99 -39.91 -8.63 21.46
N THR A 100 -40.12 -9.83 21.95
CA THR A 100 -39.62 -10.22 23.27
C THR A 100 -38.14 -10.05 23.27
N SER A 101 -37.64 -9.02 23.93
CA SER A 101 -36.22 -8.77 24.13
C SER A 101 -35.62 -9.92 24.94
N GLN A 102 -35.05 -10.91 24.29
CA GLN A 102 -34.01 -11.71 24.92
C GLN A 102 -32.80 -10.80 25.10
N GLY A 103 -32.63 -10.29 26.31
CA GLY A 103 -31.48 -9.48 26.69
C GLY A 103 -30.21 -10.32 26.64
N THR A 104 -29.56 -10.32 25.51
CA THR A 104 -28.11 -10.56 25.47
C THR A 104 -27.48 -9.38 26.18
N SER A 105 -26.89 -9.60 27.35
CA SER A 105 -26.13 -8.60 28.09
C SER A 105 -24.98 -8.11 27.22
N GLN A 106 -25.21 -7.04 26.45
CA GLN A 106 -24.19 -6.41 25.62
C GLN A 106 -23.25 -5.62 26.53
N VAL A 107 -22.21 -6.27 26.98
CA VAL A 107 -21.06 -5.56 27.49
C VAL A 107 -20.25 -5.12 26.28
N GLY A 108 -20.18 -3.81 26.05
CA GLY A 108 -19.57 -3.21 24.86
C GLY A 108 -20.37 -2.05 24.28
N GLY A 109 -21.55 -1.76 24.83
CA GLY A 109 -22.45 -0.68 24.38
C GLY A 109 -23.17 -0.98 23.06
N TYR A 110 -24.01 -0.04 22.65
CA TYR A 110 -24.75 -0.14 21.39
C TYR A 110 -23.85 0.31 20.22
N ASN A 111 -23.68 -0.55 19.21
CA ASN A 111 -23.02 -0.17 17.96
C ASN A 111 -23.98 0.40 16.92
N ILE A 112 -25.28 0.37 17.20
CA ILE A 112 -26.35 0.85 16.33
C ILE A 112 -27.30 1.73 17.14
N SER A 113 -27.85 2.73 16.48
CA SER A 113 -28.94 3.53 17.06
C SER A 113 -30.27 2.83 16.91
N GLY A 114 -31.08 2.85 17.93
CA GLY A 114 -32.37 2.20 17.94
C GLY A 114 -33.44 2.99 18.72
N ILE A 115 -34.71 2.64 18.54
CA ILE A 115 -35.84 3.21 19.28
C ILE A 115 -36.19 2.26 20.41
N SER A 116 -36.17 2.75 21.66
CA SER A 116 -36.64 2.01 22.82
C SER A 116 -37.27 2.94 23.84
N SER A 117 -38.46 2.64 24.31
CA SER A 117 -39.15 3.40 25.37
C SER A 117 -38.67 3.05 26.78
N ALA A 118 -37.89 1.97 26.92
CA ALA A 118 -37.40 1.45 28.18
C ALA A 118 -35.91 1.08 28.07
N ALA A 119 -35.14 1.94 27.42
CA ALA A 119 -33.70 1.74 27.28
C ALA A 119 -32.97 2.02 28.61
N ASP A 120 -32.05 1.11 28.97
CA ASP A 120 -31.16 1.31 30.10
C ASP A 120 -30.12 2.39 29.79
N HIS A 121 -29.68 3.10 30.83
CA HIS A 121 -28.62 4.10 30.67
C HIS A 121 -27.32 3.47 30.21
N GLN A 122 -26.75 4.05 29.16
CA GLN A 122 -25.42 3.69 28.70
C GLN A 122 -24.38 4.51 29.46
N ILE A 123 -23.35 3.84 29.98
CA ILE A 123 -22.20 4.45 30.67
C ILE A 123 -20.98 4.25 29.78
N ILE A 124 -20.25 5.33 29.54
CA ILE A 124 -19.05 5.35 28.68
C ILE A 124 -17.83 5.73 29.51
N TYR A 125 -16.81 4.87 29.49
CA TYR A 125 -15.49 5.16 30.04
C TYR A 125 -14.43 5.21 28.95
N GLY A 126 -13.42 6.08 29.13
CA GLY A 126 -12.40 6.29 28.12
C GLY A 126 -12.99 6.83 26.80
N GLN A 127 -12.56 6.32 25.68
CA GLN A 127 -13.03 6.72 24.36
C GLN A 127 -13.54 5.51 23.58
N THR A 128 -14.77 5.56 23.11
CA THR A 128 -15.33 4.46 22.29
C THR A 128 -16.39 4.97 21.35
N ARG A 129 -16.64 4.20 20.29
CA ARG A 129 -17.71 4.47 19.33
C ARG A 129 -19.02 3.80 19.79
N VAL A 130 -20.05 4.58 19.87
CA VAL A 130 -21.37 4.13 20.33
C VAL A 130 -22.50 4.59 19.42
N GLY A 131 -23.57 3.84 19.37
CA GLY A 131 -24.87 4.28 18.87
C GLY A 131 -25.67 4.93 20.00
N GLY A 132 -26.78 5.56 19.64
CA GLY A 132 -27.67 6.22 20.58
C GLY A 132 -29.08 5.65 20.60
N VAL A 133 -29.81 5.94 21.65
CA VAL A 133 -31.24 5.69 21.72
C VAL A 133 -31.97 6.89 21.13
N ILE A 134 -32.83 6.65 20.13
CA ILE A 134 -33.68 7.69 19.57
C ILE A 134 -34.78 8.04 20.58
N VAL A 135 -34.71 9.22 21.17
CA VAL A 135 -35.66 9.70 22.18
C VAL A 135 -36.70 10.67 21.63
N PHE A 136 -36.41 11.24 20.46
CA PHE A 136 -37.32 12.15 19.78
C PHE A 136 -37.17 12.06 18.27
N LYS A 137 -38.31 12.14 17.56
CA LYS A 137 -38.37 12.19 16.12
C LYS A 137 -39.59 12.98 15.65
N GLU A 138 -39.39 13.99 14.83
CA GLU A 138 -40.44 14.80 14.26
C GLU A 138 -40.05 15.27 12.84
N VAL A 139 -41.09 15.39 11.99
CA VAL A 139 -40.95 15.96 10.64
C VAL A 139 -41.62 17.34 10.62
N THR A 140 -40.96 18.34 10.09
CA THR A 140 -41.44 19.69 10.01
C THR A 140 -41.38 20.27 8.58
N ASP A 141 -41.91 21.46 8.38
CA ASP A 141 -41.86 22.22 7.11
C ASP A 141 -42.32 21.36 5.91
N SER A 142 -43.57 20.84 6.00
CA SER A 142 -44.18 20.03 4.93
C SER A 142 -43.31 18.84 4.48
N ASN A 143 -42.74 18.14 5.42
CA ASN A 143 -41.82 16.98 5.24
C ASN A 143 -40.44 17.32 4.69
N LYS A 144 -40.03 18.59 4.74
CA LYS A 144 -38.70 19.01 4.28
C LYS A 144 -37.61 18.61 5.27
N PHE A 145 -37.86 18.76 6.58
CA PHE A 145 -36.88 18.50 7.62
C PHE A 145 -37.32 17.36 8.55
N LEU A 146 -36.41 16.45 8.82
CA LEU A 146 -36.53 15.41 9.84
C LEU A 146 -35.61 15.75 11.00
N HIS A 147 -36.17 15.93 12.20
CA HIS A 147 -35.46 16.19 13.45
C HIS A 147 -35.38 14.91 14.26
N VAL A 148 -34.15 14.52 14.67
CA VAL A 148 -33.94 13.33 15.49
C VAL A 148 -32.99 13.65 16.64
N VAL A 149 -33.32 13.16 17.84
CA VAL A 149 -32.46 13.26 19.02
C VAL A 149 -32.00 11.87 19.43
N TYR A 150 -30.69 11.68 19.49
CA TYR A 150 -30.03 10.43 19.88
C TYR A 150 -29.36 10.59 21.24
N ALA A 151 -29.88 9.95 22.29
CA ALA A 151 -29.25 9.89 23.59
C ALA A 151 -28.06 8.89 23.55
N LEU A 152 -26.83 9.37 23.76
CA LEU A 152 -25.61 8.59 23.68
C LEU A 152 -25.18 8.02 25.03
N ALA A 153 -25.25 8.81 26.11
CA ALA A 153 -24.84 8.37 27.45
C ALA A 153 -25.76 8.97 28.51
N GLY A 154 -25.98 8.20 29.58
CA GLY A 154 -26.76 8.63 30.78
C GLY A 154 -25.92 9.42 31.80
N HIS A 155 -24.90 10.12 31.35
CA HIS A 155 -24.03 10.98 32.18
C HIS A 155 -23.39 12.08 31.31
N GLU A 156 -22.75 13.05 31.98
CA GLU A 156 -21.89 14.06 31.35
C GLU A 156 -20.66 13.38 30.71
N CYS A 157 -20.37 13.72 29.44
CA CYS A 157 -19.20 13.28 28.70
C CYS A 157 -18.22 14.42 28.49
N GLU A 158 -16.94 14.10 28.27
CA GLU A 158 -15.91 15.10 27.97
C GLU A 158 -16.08 15.68 26.58
N GLU A 159 -16.27 14.82 25.56
CA GLU A 159 -16.31 15.27 24.17
C GLU A 159 -17.03 14.25 23.28
N ILE A 160 -17.77 14.74 22.26
CA ILE A 160 -18.17 13.95 21.11
C ILE A 160 -17.20 14.30 19.98
N THR A 161 -16.18 13.46 19.74
CA THR A 161 -15.08 13.74 18.82
C THR A 161 -15.57 13.68 17.36
N THR A 162 -16.17 12.57 16.95
CA THR A 162 -16.59 12.32 15.56
C THR A 162 -18.00 11.76 15.53
N VAL A 163 -18.81 12.21 14.60
CA VAL A 163 -20.13 11.64 14.31
C VAL A 163 -20.07 10.93 12.96
N TYR A 164 -20.72 9.78 12.86
CA TYR A 164 -20.74 8.95 11.65
C TYR A 164 -22.18 8.75 11.18
N LEU A 165 -22.39 8.88 9.87
CA LEU A 165 -23.60 8.44 9.17
C LEU A 165 -23.24 7.27 8.25
N ASN A 166 -23.92 6.14 8.38
CA ASN A 166 -23.63 4.92 7.61
C ASN A 166 -22.13 4.56 7.58
N ASN A 167 -21.44 4.65 8.73
CA ASN A 167 -19.99 4.46 8.91
C ASN A 167 -19.08 5.54 8.28
N GLN A 168 -19.61 6.53 7.59
CA GLN A 168 -18.83 7.65 7.05
C GLN A 168 -18.67 8.74 8.11
N ALA A 169 -17.42 9.14 8.37
CA ALA A 169 -17.11 10.20 9.31
C ALA A 169 -17.55 11.57 8.77
N LEU A 170 -18.21 12.37 9.59
CA LEU A 170 -18.67 13.71 9.21
C LEU A 170 -17.64 14.79 9.60
N THR A 171 -17.37 15.68 8.66
CA THR A 171 -16.75 16.98 8.95
C THR A 171 -17.86 18.02 9.14
N ILE A 172 -17.89 18.66 10.32
CA ILE A 172 -18.93 19.58 10.72
C ILE A 172 -18.30 20.98 10.85
N ASN A 173 -18.93 21.96 10.24
CA ASN A 173 -18.55 23.37 10.42
C ASN A 173 -18.97 23.85 11.82
N ASN A 174 -18.01 24.20 12.68
CA ASN A 174 -18.27 24.59 14.07
C ASN A 174 -19.13 25.84 14.24
N SER A 175 -19.20 26.73 13.24
CA SER A 175 -20.00 27.98 13.34
C SER A 175 -21.46 27.75 12.93
N THR A 176 -21.72 26.89 11.96
CA THR A 176 -23.06 26.64 11.41
C THR A 176 -23.65 25.31 11.85
N ASN A 177 -22.85 24.42 12.43
CA ASN A 177 -23.18 23.03 12.74
C ASN A 177 -23.60 22.21 11.50
N MET A 178 -23.37 22.71 10.28
CA MET A 178 -23.67 22.00 9.03
C MET A 178 -22.52 21.06 8.68
N VAL A 179 -22.90 19.91 8.13
CA VAL A 179 -21.94 18.95 7.57
C VAL A 179 -21.35 19.53 6.28
N THR A 180 -20.02 19.43 6.13
CA THR A 180 -19.28 19.86 4.95
C THR A 180 -18.68 18.71 4.16
N SER A 181 -18.47 17.56 4.80
CA SER A 181 -17.98 16.33 4.19
C SER A 181 -18.59 15.10 4.90
N PRO A 182 -18.88 14.01 4.18
CA PRO A 182 -18.77 13.80 2.74
C PRO A 182 -19.77 14.64 1.92
N SER A 183 -19.50 14.80 0.62
CA SER A 183 -20.24 15.71 -0.27
C SER A 183 -21.73 15.41 -0.37
N GLN A 184 -22.10 14.12 -0.31
CA GLN A 184 -23.52 13.71 -0.35
C GLN A 184 -24.35 14.30 0.79
N PHE A 185 -23.76 14.51 1.99
CA PHE A 185 -24.45 15.08 3.16
C PHE A 185 -24.18 16.57 3.37
N ALA A 186 -23.28 17.15 2.55
CA ALA A 186 -22.87 18.53 2.69
C ALA A 186 -24.06 19.50 2.57
N ASN A 187 -24.21 20.40 3.55
CA ASN A 187 -25.29 21.37 3.69
C ASN A 187 -26.72 20.79 3.81
N LYS A 188 -26.88 19.46 3.86
CA LYS A 188 -28.16 18.75 4.02
C LYS A 188 -28.38 18.24 5.44
N VAL A 189 -27.29 18.12 6.22
CA VAL A 189 -27.33 17.62 7.59
C VAL A 189 -26.76 18.66 8.53
N ARG A 190 -27.51 18.96 9.61
CA ARG A 190 -27.04 19.80 10.73
C ARG A 190 -26.92 18.92 11.98
N VAL A 191 -25.77 18.97 12.64
CA VAL A 191 -25.44 18.16 13.80
C VAL A 191 -25.06 19.04 14.99
N LYS A 192 -25.81 18.97 16.08
CA LYS A 192 -25.50 19.65 17.35
C LYS A 192 -25.14 18.63 18.42
N LYS A 193 -24.06 18.90 19.14
CA LYS A 193 -23.47 18.05 20.15
C LYS A 193 -23.78 18.61 21.54
N HIS A 194 -24.39 17.79 22.41
CA HIS A 194 -24.72 18.14 23.78
C HIS A 194 -24.03 17.16 24.73
N LEU A 195 -23.20 17.66 25.63
CA LEU A 195 -22.30 16.83 26.46
C LEU A 195 -22.92 16.38 27.81
N GLY A 196 -24.16 16.76 28.12
CA GLY A 196 -24.81 16.48 29.42
C GLY A 196 -24.77 17.67 30.40
N THR A 197 -23.99 18.70 30.09
CA THR A 197 -23.87 19.93 30.92
C THR A 197 -24.97 20.93 30.68
N GLN A 198 -25.82 20.74 29.68
CA GLN A 198 -26.88 21.66 29.27
C GLN A 198 -27.96 21.85 30.37
N THR A 199 -28.36 23.10 30.57
CA THR A 199 -29.43 23.48 31.54
C THR A 199 -30.72 23.94 30.83
N THR A 200 -30.67 24.15 29.54
CA THR A 200 -31.77 24.56 28.63
C THR A 200 -31.98 23.57 27.52
N GLY A 201 -33.16 23.52 26.94
CA GLY A 201 -33.40 22.76 25.70
C GLY A 201 -32.55 23.33 24.53
N ASP A 202 -32.30 22.51 23.50
CA ASP A 202 -31.62 23.00 22.30
C ASP A 202 -32.45 24.08 21.62
N THR A 203 -31.86 25.26 21.44
CA THR A 203 -32.56 26.47 20.97
C THR A 203 -33.09 26.34 19.53
N ASP A 204 -32.34 25.66 18.66
CA ASP A 204 -32.77 25.47 17.26
C ASP A 204 -33.93 24.47 17.21
N LEU A 205 -33.82 23.35 17.92
CA LEU A 205 -34.88 22.36 17.99
C LEU A 205 -36.15 22.93 18.62
N VAL A 206 -36.04 23.72 19.68
CA VAL A 206 -37.16 24.43 20.31
C VAL A 206 -37.85 25.38 19.33
N SER A 207 -37.09 26.07 18.46
CA SER A 207 -37.64 27.02 17.49
C SER A 207 -38.24 26.34 16.25
N GLU A 208 -37.74 25.20 15.86
CA GLU A 208 -38.11 24.51 14.62
C GLU A 208 -39.14 23.39 14.84
N SER A 209 -39.28 22.86 16.06
CA SER A 209 -40.16 21.78 16.42
C SER A 209 -41.50 22.30 16.99
N THR A 210 -42.60 21.60 16.72
CA THR A 210 -43.89 21.87 17.35
C THR A 210 -44.09 21.14 18.68
N LYS A 211 -43.28 20.10 18.92
CA LYS A 211 -43.43 19.18 20.10
C LYS A 211 -42.29 19.31 21.10
N TRP A 212 -41.12 19.77 20.68
CA TRP A 212 -39.98 19.95 21.55
C TRP A 212 -40.01 21.36 22.15
N THR A 213 -40.01 21.46 23.47
CA THR A 213 -40.10 22.73 24.20
C THR A 213 -38.84 23.00 24.99
N ALA A 214 -38.71 24.20 25.56
CA ALA A 214 -37.59 24.59 26.41
C ALA A 214 -37.46 23.72 27.68
N ASP A 215 -38.49 22.96 28.04
CA ASP A 215 -38.49 22.07 29.20
C ASP A 215 -37.79 20.72 28.90
N HIS A 216 -37.62 20.37 27.64
CA HIS A 216 -36.84 19.18 27.22
C HIS A 216 -35.34 19.41 27.30
N LYS A 217 -34.83 19.48 28.51
CA LYS A 217 -33.41 19.90 28.81
C LYS A 217 -32.41 18.77 28.71
N LEU A 218 -32.82 17.50 28.85
CA LEU A 218 -31.99 16.30 28.89
C LEU A 218 -30.72 16.48 29.77
N ARG A 219 -30.91 17.00 31.01
CA ARG A 219 -29.81 17.21 31.96
C ARG A 219 -29.09 15.91 32.26
N ASN A 220 -27.77 15.96 32.38
CA ASN A 220 -26.90 14.79 32.62
C ASN A 220 -27.02 13.67 31.56
N ILE A 221 -27.54 14.00 30.35
CA ILE A 221 -27.59 13.09 29.23
C ILE A 221 -26.75 13.68 28.10
N CYS A 222 -25.75 12.95 27.68
CA CYS A 222 -24.97 13.25 26.46
C CYS A 222 -25.80 12.84 25.26
N TYR A 223 -26.06 13.77 24.31
CA TYR A 223 -26.89 13.46 23.15
C TYR A 223 -26.47 14.24 21.89
N LEU A 224 -26.92 13.72 20.74
CA LEU A 224 -26.86 14.41 19.45
C LEU A 224 -28.28 14.88 19.09
N TYR A 225 -28.40 16.09 18.60
CA TYR A 225 -29.52 16.54 17.81
C TYR A 225 -29.11 16.65 16.34
N ILE A 226 -29.79 15.93 15.47
CA ILE A 226 -29.51 15.91 14.02
C ILE A 226 -30.78 16.34 13.27
N ARG A 227 -30.61 17.30 12.36
CA ARG A 227 -31.64 17.69 11.40
C ARG A 227 -31.20 17.26 10.00
N TYR A 228 -32.01 16.46 9.36
CA TYR A 228 -31.85 16.04 7.97
C TYR A 228 -32.77 16.86 7.08
N GLU A 229 -32.27 17.40 5.98
CA GLU A 229 -33.06 17.96 4.89
C GLU A 229 -33.38 16.85 3.89
N PHE A 230 -34.64 16.69 3.52
CA PHE A 230 -35.06 15.64 2.59
C PHE A 230 -34.35 15.77 1.24
N ASP A 231 -33.66 14.74 0.83
CA ASP A 231 -32.96 14.64 -0.46
C ASP A 231 -32.83 13.15 -0.80
N ALA A 232 -33.43 12.73 -1.93
CA ALA A 232 -33.48 11.33 -2.33
C ALA A 232 -32.09 10.78 -2.72
N ASP A 233 -31.21 11.63 -3.23
CA ASP A 233 -29.85 11.22 -3.63
C ASP A 233 -28.92 11.08 -2.40
N ALA A 234 -29.09 11.96 -1.41
CA ALA A 234 -28.32 11.87 -0.16
C ALA A 234 -28.77 10.72 0.74
N PHE A 235 -30.08 10.39 0.72
CA PHE A 235 -30.68 9.38 1.61
C PHE A 235 -31.47 8.32 0.82
N PRO A 236 -30.87 7.59 -0.13
CA PRO A 236 -31.58 6.64 -1.00
C PRO A 236 -32.22 5.48 -0.20
N ASN A 237 -31.65 5.15 0.95
CA ASN A 237 -32.13 4.08 1.84
C ASN A 237 -32.90 4.60 3.07
N GLY A 238 -33.28 5.88 3.06
CA GLY A 238 -33.96 6.53 4.17
C GLY A 238 -33.02 7.04 5.25
N GLU A 239 -33.45 7.04 6.53
CA GLU A 239 -32.67 7.56 7.64
C GLU A 239 -31.36 6.77 7.83
N PRO A 240 -30.20 7.45 7.84
CA PRO A 240 -28.90 6.79 7.98
C PRO A 240 -28.68 6.29 9.43
N GLN A 241 -27.89 5.23 9.55
CA GLN A 241 -27.42 4.73 10.84
C GLN A 241 -26.45 5.73 11.47
N VAL A 242 -26.75 6.21 12.68
CA VAL A 242 -25.94 7.19 13.42
C VAL A 242 -25.09 6.49 14.47
N THR A 243 -23.81 6.80 14.52
CA THR A 243 -22.91 6.45 15.63
C THR A 243 -21.99 7.61 15.93
N ALA A 244 -21.43 7.66 17.13
CA ALA A 244 -20.52 8.72 17.54
C ALA A 244 -19.31 8.16 18.30
N LEU A 245 -18.14 8.72 18.08
CA LEU A 245 -16.94 8.51 18.86
C LEU A 245 -16.98 9.48 20.04
N VAL A 246 -17.04 8.96 21.27
CA VAL A 246 -17.27 9.74 22.47
C VAL A 246 -16.15 9.52 23.46
N LYS A 247 -15.54 10.59 23.98
CA LYS A 247 -14.78 10.59 25.22
C LYS A 247 -15.77 10.66 26.37
N GLY A 248 -15.83 9.58 27.13
CA GLY A 248 -16.86 9.37 28.15
C GLY A 248 -16.70 10.20 29.41
N LYS A 249 -16.99 9.58 30.53
CA LYS A 249 -17.07 10.20 31.85
C LYS A 249 -15.72 10.72 32.35
N LYS A 250 -15.72 11.89 33.03
CA LYS A 250 -14.61 12.37 33.85
C LYS A 250 -14.56 11.56 35.16
N VAL A 251 -13.38 11.16 35.54
CA VAL A 251 -13.12 10.34 36.73
C VAL A 251 -12.18 11.09 37.70
N TYR A 252 -12.28 10.77 38.98
CA TYR A 252 -11.43 11.39 40.01
C TYR A 252 -10.01 10.81 39.91
N ASP A 253 -9.04 11.69 39.64
CA ASP A 253 -7.60 11.40 39.67
C ASP A 253 -7.10 11.44 41.08
N VAL A 254 -6.70 10.28 41.61
CA VAL A 254 -6.30 10.13 43.00
C VAL A 254 -4.97 10.83 43.27
N ASN A 255 -4.01 10.79 42.32
CA ASN A 255 -2.70 11.40 42.49
C ASN A 255 -2.75 12.93 42.46
N ASN A 256 -3.65 13.51 41.63
CA ASN A 256 -3.74 14.96 41.47
C ASN A 256 -4.93 15.58 42.20
N SER A 257 -5.81 14.78 42.83
CA SER A 257 -7.01 15.23 43.55
C SER A 257 -7.94 16.10 42.69
N THR A 258 -8.06 15.78 41.38
CA THR A 258 -8.88 16.50 40.39
C THR A 258 -9.81 15.54 39.66
N THR A 259 -10.94 16.05 39.16
CA THR A 259 -11.84 15.27 38.30
C THR A 259 -11.59 15.66 36.86
N VAL A 260 -11.03 14.73 36.08
CA VAL A 260 -10.62 14.94 34.69
C VAL A 260 -11.01 13.73 33.83
N TRP A 261 -11.05 13.92 32.52
CA TRP A 261 -11.18 12.79 31.63
C TRP A 261 -9.91 11.94 31.66
N SER A 262 -10.09 10.65 31.92
CA SER A 262 -9.00 9.69 31.91
C SER A 262 -9.50 8.30 31.50
N ALA A 263 -8.70 7.61 30.68
CA ALA A 263 -8.88 6.19 30.35
C ALA A 263 -8.07 5.27 31.28
N ASN A 264 -7.47 5.78 32.35
CA ASN A 264 -6.68 4.98 33.30
C ASN A 264 -7.57 3.93 33.99
N SER A 265 -7.23 2.65 33.84
CA SER A 265 -8.08 1.54 34.28
C SER A 265 -8.33 1.53 35.79
N ALA A 266 -7.36 1.95 36.61
CA ALA A 266 -7.52 2.04 38.08
C ALA A 266 -8.53 3.12 38.47
N LEU A 267 -8.48 4.29 37.83
CA LEU A 267 -9.40 5.39 38.08
C LEU A 267 -10.83 5.08 37.62
N VAL A 268 -10.96 4.44 36.46
CA VAL A 268 -12.25 3.97 35.94
C VAL A 268 -12.89 2.97 36.89
N LEU A 269 -12.15 1.99 37.41
CA LEU A 269 -12.66 1.05 38.40
C LEU A 269 -13.09 1.74 39.67
N ARG A 270 -12.29 2.71 40.19
CA ARG A 270 -12.64 3.52 41.36
C ARG A 270 -13.97 4.25 41.19
N ASP A 271 -14.13 4.93 40.05
CA ASP A 271 -15.38 5.63 39.72
C ASP A 271 -16.55 4.68 39.69
N TYR A 272 -16.41 3.49 39.06
CA TYR A 272 -17.47 2.50 39.05
C TYR A 272 -17.84 2.00 40.43
N LEU A 273 -16.87 1.77 41.35
CA LEU A 273 -17.12 1.35 42.70
C LEU A 273 -17.90 2.40 43.52
N THR A 274 -17.61 3.69 43.31
CA THR A 274 -18.20 4.79 44.08
C THR A 274 -19.49 5.33 43.48
N SER A 275 -19.73 5.11 42.19
CA SER A 275 -20.87 5.64 41.48
C SER A 275 -22.17 4.94 41.88
N SER A 276 -23.29 5.69 41.86
CA SER A 276 -24.63 5.19 42.21
C SER A 276 -25.16 4.12 41.26
N TYR A 277 -24.74 4.11 40.02
CA TYR A 277 -25.05 3.06 39.04
C TYR A 277 -24.14 1.84 39.13
N GLY A 278 -23.00 1.95 39.88
CA GLY A 278 -22.11 0.85 40.22
C GLY A 278 -22.46 0.27 41.60
N LEU A 279 -21.48 0.17 42.50
CA LEU A 279 -21.71 -0.36 43.85
C LEU A 279 -22.13 0.71 44.87
N GLY A 280 -21.94 1.99 44.59
CA GLY A 280 -22.24 3.11 45.49
C GLY A 280 -21.44 3.07 46.80
N ILE A 281 -20.22 2.58 46.75
CA ILE A 281 -19.34 2.47 47.90
C ILE A 281 -18.92 3.87 48.38
N PRO A 282 -19.05 4.17 49.67
CA PRO A 282 -18.52 5.43 50.23
C PRO A 282 -17.02 5.57 49.95
N THR A 283 -16.55 6.77 49.60
CA THR A 283 -15.13 7.02 49.36
C THR A 283 -14.24 6.71 50.57
N ALA A 284 -14.78 6.78 51.80
CA ALA A 284 -14.08 6.39 53.02
C ALA A 284 -13.72 4.90 53.07
N ASP A 285 -14.49 4.06 52.41
CA ASP A 285 -14.29 2.61 52.34
C ASP A 285 -13.38 2.20 51.16
N ILE A 286 -12.77 3.18 50.48
CA ILE A 286 -11.77 2.98 49.43
C ILE A 286 -10.37 3.22 49.98
N ASP A 287 -9.40 2.38 49.71
CA ASP A 287 -8.00 2.63 50.02
C ASP A 287 -7.30 3.32 48.85
N ASP A 288 -7.40 4.65 48.82
CA ASP A 288 -6.85 5.49 47.74
C ASP A 288 -5.34 5.31 47.54
N THR A 289 -4.59 4.80 48.52
CA THR A 289 -3.16 4.52 48.38
C THR A 289 -2.91 3.40 47.36
N THR A 290 -3.73 2.35 47.42
CA THR A 290 -3.62 1.23 46.44
C THR A 290 -4.07 1.67 45.06
N PHE A 291 -5.08 2.53 44.96
CA PHE A 291 -5.54 3.09 43.67
C PHE A 291 -4.51 4.04 43.08
N ALA A 292 -3.82 4.88 43.88
CA ALA A 292 -2.74 5.74 43.40
C ALA A 292 -1.55 4.93 42.84
N THR A 293 -1.19 3.86 43.55
CA THR A 293 -0.14 2.94 43.07
C THR A 293 -0.55 2.26 41.77
N ALA A 294 -1.77 1.75 41.67
CA ALA A 294 -2.29 1.11 40.46
C ALA A 294 -2.44 2.12 39.30
N GLN A 295 -2.83 3.37 39.59
CA GLN A 295 -2.87 4.46 38.59
C GLN A 295 -1.50 4.67 37.97
N THR A 296 -0.43 4.76 38.79
CA THR A 296 0.95 4.91 38.31
C THR A 296 1.38 3.74 37.42
N VAL A 297 1.04 2.51 37.81
CA VAL A 297 1.33 1.32 37.00
C VAL A 297 0.58 1.37 35.64
N CYS A 298 -0.70 1.76 35.63
CA CYS A 298 -1.48 1.87 34.42
C CYS A 298 -0.94 2.93 33.45
N ASP A 299 -0.42 4.05 34.00
CA ASP A 299 0.14 5.15 33.22
C ASP A 299 1.58 4.92 32.74
N ASN A 300 2.25 3.87 33.19
CA ASN A 300 3.59 3.52 32.70
C ASN A 300 3.57 3.34 31.18
N THR A 301 4.60 3.87 30.53
CA THR A 301 4.76 3.80 29.08
C THR A 301 5.37 2.46 28.70
N ILE A 302 4.80 1.81 27.68
CA ILE A 302 5.25 0.56 27.08
C ILE A 302 5.62 0.82 25.63
N ASN A 303 6.78 0.31 25.20
CA ASN A 303 7.21 0.38 23.80
C ASN A 303 6.41 -0.60 22.95
N LEU A 304 6.14 -0.18 21.71
CA LEU A 304 5.53 -1.01 20.67
C LEU A 304 6.58 -1.52 19.68
N ALA A 305 6.28 -2.63 19.01
CA ALA A 305 7.18 -3.26 18.05
C ALA A 305 7.55 -2.30 16.91
N ALA A 306 8.84 -2.14 16.66
CA ALA A 306 9.35 -1.28 15.58
C ALA A 306 8.90 -1.77 14.20
N SER A 307 8.69 -3.08 14.03
CA SER A 307 8.16 -3.71 12.81
C SER A 307 6.74 -3.27 12.47
N LEU A 308 5.96 -2.81 13.47
CA LEU A 308 4.57 -2.34 13.32
C LEU A 308 4.45 -0.81 13.42
N GLY A 309 5.53 -0.09 13.10
CA GLY A 309 5.57 1.37 13.15
C GLY A 309 6.10 1.94 14.45
N GLY A 310 6.37 1.13 15.46
CA GLY A 310 6.95 1.57 16.73
C GLY A 310 6.05 2.48 17.55
N GLY A 311 6.67 3.29 18.42
CA GLY A 311 5.97 4.23 19.29
C GLY A 311 5.78 3.70 20.71
N THR A 312 4.88 4.31 21.45
CA THR A 312 4.60 3.95 22.84
C THR A 312 3.11 4.05 23.16
N GLN A 313 2.66 3.26 24.09
CA GLN A 313 1.30 3.36 24.67
C GLN A 313 1.33 3.26 26.19
N LYS A 314 0.26 3.71 26.86
CA LYS A 314 0.07 3.44 28.28
C LYS A 314 -0.07 1.95 28.54
N ARG A 315 0.43 1.47 29.66
CA ARG A 315 0.40 0.05 30.02
C ARG A 315 -1.03 -0.50 30.03
N TYR A 316 -1.96 0.20 30.71
CA TYR A 316 -3.35 -0.24 30.81
C TYR A 316 -4.32 0.92 30.68
N THR A 317 -5.24 0.81 29.74
CA THR A 317 -6.35 1.74 29.53
C THR A 317 -7.69 0.99 29.51
N THR A 318 -8.75 1.70 29.83
CA THR A 318 -10.12 1.21 29.77
C THR A 318 -10.93 2.09 28.84
N ASN A 319 -11.39 1.55 27.73
CA ASN A 319 -12.15 2.24 26.70
C ASN A 319 -13.37 1.38 26.30
N GLY A 320 -14.56 1.84 26.60
CA GLY A 320 -15.75 1.10 26.27
C GLY A 320 -17.03 1.62 26.93
N ALA A 321 -18.12 0.97 26.62
CA ALA A 321 -19.43 1.31 27.14
C ALA A 321 -20.17 0.06 27.62
N PHE A 322 -21.08 0.24 28.59
CA PHE A 322 -21.98 -0.79 29.06
C PHE A 322 -23.31 -0.16 29.47
N THR A 323 -24.34 -0.99 29.64
CA THR A 323 -25.66 -0.56 30.07
C THR A 323 -25.88 -0.90 31.54
N THR A 324 -26.68 -0.10 32.24
CA THR A 324 -26.93 -0.24 33.69
C THR A 324 -27.69 -1.52 34.06
N ASN A 325 -28.21 -2.27 33.10
CA ASN A 325 -28.84 -3.59 33.32
C ASN A 325 -27.82 -4.72 33.49
N THR A 326 -26.53 -4.46 33.21
CA THR A 326 -25.47 -5.44 33.36
C THR A 326 -25.12 -5.65 34.83
N SER A 327 -24.96 -6.90 35.28
CA SER A 327 -24.64 -7.18 36.68
C SER A 327 -23.33 -6.52 37.10
N PRO A 328 -23.27 -5.88 38.28
CA PRO A 328 -22.07 -5.20 38.76
C PRO A 328 -20.84 -6.10 38.85
N ARG A 329 -21.04 -7.38 39.17
CA ARG A 329 -19.96 -8.36 39.20
C ARG A 329 -19.32 -8.53 37.83
N ALA A 330 -20.13 -8.70 36.77
CA ALA A 330 -19.64 -8.87 35.42
C ALA A 330 -18.85 -7.64 34.91
N ILE A 331 -19.31 -6.45 35.30
CA ILE A 331 -18.60 -5.20 34.98
C ILE A 331 -17.24 -5.13 35.69
N ILE A 332 -17.18 -5.40 37.01
CA ILE A 332 -15.93 -5.39 37.78
C ILE A 332 -14.94 -6.42 37.24
N GLU A 333 -15.41 -7.64 36.89
CA GLU A 333 -14.61 -8.69 36.31
C GLU A 333 -13.94 -8.21 35.01
N LYS A 334 -14.72 -7.58 34.11
CA LYS A 334 -14.24 -7.07 32.81
C LYS A 334 -13.34 -5.82 32.97
N LEU A 335 -13.65 -4.92 33.90
CA LEU A 335 -12.81 -3.76 34.21
C LEU A 335 -11.46 -4.22 34.80
N SER A 336 -11.46 -5.22 35.68
CA SER A 336 -10.23 -5.76 36.27
C SER A 336 -9.36 -6.48 35.24
N ALA A 337 -9.97 -7.10 34.25
CA ALA A 337 -9.24 -7.73 33.13
C ALA A 337 -8.42 -6.71 32.33
N CYS A 338 -8.91 -5.48 32.14
CA CYS A 338 -8.21 -4.45 31.37
C CYS A 338 -6.83 -4.06 31.91
N PHE A 339 -6.58 -4.26 33.19
CA PHE A 339 -5.28 -3.98 33.80
C PHE A 339 -4.59 -5.22 34.37
N ALA A 340 -5.02 -6.42 33.95
CA ALA A 340 -4.49 -7.71 34.39
C ALA A 340 -4.40 -7.83 35.92
N GLY A 341 -5.27 -7.11 36.61
CA GLY A 341 -5.25 -6.93 38.05
C GLY A 341 -6.41 -7.60 38.79
N PHE A 342 -6.55 -7.30 40.06
CA PHE A 342 -7.63 -7.78 40.89
C PHE A 342 -8.01 -6.79 41.99
N ILE A 343 -9.20 -6.99 42.54
CA ILE A 343 -9.76 -6.20 43.63
C ILE A 343 -10.07 -7.10 44.82
N TRP A 344 -9.86 -6.59 46.02
CA TRP A 344 -10.21 -7.29 47.25
C TRP A 344 -10.69 -6.33 48.34
N TYR A 345 -11.40 -6.88 49.31
CA TYR A 345 -11.83 -6.14 50.50
C TYR A 345 -11.05 -6.62 51.71
N SER A 346 -10.38 -5.70 52.40
CA SER A 346 -9.57 -6.02 53.59
C SER A 346 -9.54 -4.83 54.57
N GLN A 347 -9.63 -5.13 55.86
CA GLN A 347 -9.56 -4.11 56.94
C GLN A 347 -10.57 -2.96 56.74
N GLY A 348 -11.78 -3.28 56.31
CA GLY A 348 -12.84 -2.29 56.10
C GLY A 348 -12.73 -1.50 54.80
N LYS A 349 -11.76 -1.74 53.95
CA LYS A 349 -11.53 -0.98 52.73
C LYS A 349 -11.40 -1.84 51.49
N TRP A 350 -11.84 -1.31 50.37
CA TRP A 350 -11.62 -1.87 49.02
C TRP A 350 -10.26 -1.47 48.50
N ARG A 351 -9.52 -2.42 47.98
CA ARG A 351 -8.15 -2.31 47.49
C ARG A 351 -8.00 -2.93 46.14
N ILE A 352 -7.03 -2.45 45.34
CA ILE A 352 -6.70 -3.02 44.02
C ILE A 352 -5.20 -3.19 43.89
N LYS A 353 -4.83 -4.12 42.95
CA LYS A 353 -3.48 -4.28 42.45
C LYS A 353 -3.53 -4.39 40.94
N ALA A 354 -2.77 -3.54 40.23
CA ALA A 354 -2.59 -3.67 38.78
C ALA A 354 -1.56 -4.78 38.46
N GLY A 355 -1.66 -5.33 37.26
CA GLY A 355 -0.78 -6.39 36.77
C GLY A 355 0.65 -5.91 36.58
N SER A 356 1.42 -5.95 37.67
CA SER A 356 2.84 -5.62 37.69
C SER A 356 3.56 -6.41 38.78
N TYR A 357 4.86 -6.63 38.57
CA TYR A 357 5.72 -7.23 39.60
C TYR A 357 6.16 -6.16 40.60
N THR A 358 6.09 -6.50 41.88
CA THR A 358 6.65 -5.67 42.98
C THR A 358 7.74 -6.47 43.71
N SER A 359 8.76 -5.79 44.20
CA SER A 359 9.81 -6.46 44.99
C SER A 359 9.21 -7.13 46.22
N PRO A 360 9.72 -8.31 46.62
CA PRO A 360 9.28 -9.01 47.82
C PRO A 360 9.47 -8.11 49.06
N ILE A 361 8.44 -8.04 49.90
CA ILE A 361 8.46 -7.19 51.09
C ILE A 361 9.04 -7.90 52.32
N VAL A 362 8.98 -9.23 52.36
CA VAL A 362 9.47 -10.04 53.49
C VAL A 362 9.89 -11.42 52.97
N THR A 363 10.90 -11.98 53.63
CA THR A 363 11.33 -13.38 53.48
C THR A 363 10.89 -14.18 54.72
N PHE A 364 10.15 -15.25 54.47
CA PHE A 364 9.78 -16.25 55.47
C PHE A 364 10.75 -17.42 55.41
N THR A 365 11.10 -17.97 56.60
CA THR A 365 11.95 -19.10 56.79
C THR A 365 11.21 -20.22 57.52
N ASP A 366 11.85 -21.36 57.77
CA ASP A 366 11.27 -22.45 58.56
C ASP A 366 10.91 -22.01 59.98
N ASP A 367 11.61 -21.04 60.56
CA ASP A 367 11.35 -20.50 61.92
C ASP A 367 10.06 -19.67 61.98
N ASP A 368 9.61 -19.20 60.86
CA ASP A 368 8.38 -18.39 60.76
C ASP A 368 7.10 -19.25 60.61
N LEU A 369 7.25 -20.58 60.43
CA LEU A 369 6.16 -21.48 60.32
C LEU A 369 5.63 -21.93 61.70
N ARG A 370 4.29 -22.08 61.77
CA ARG A 370 3.61 -22.53 63.00
C ARG A 370 2.84 -23.82 62.80
N GLY A 371 3.09 -24.53 61.74
CA GLY A 371 2.43 -25.80 61.39
C GLY A 371 2.95 -26.37 60.09
N ASN A 372 2.32 -27.44 59.64
CA ASN A 372 2.66 -28.10 58.38
C ASN A 372 2.28 -27.25 57.19
N LEU A 373 3.15 -27.18 56.21
CA LEU A 373 2.82 -26.60 54.88
C LEU A 373 2.07 -27.64 54.03
N GLN A 374 0.99 -27.20 53.46
CA GLN A 374 0.30 -27.91 52.38
C GLN A 374 0.79 -27.35 51.04
N ILE A 375 1.32 -28.19 50.17
CA ILE A 375 1.94 -27.80 48.93
C ILE A 375 1.27 -28.53 47.76
N GLN A 376 0.70 -27.74 46.88
CA GLN A 376 0.28 -28.25 45.58
C GLN A 376 1.37 -27.87 44.56
N THR A 377 2.07 -28.84 44.05
CA THR A 377 3.20 -28.60 43.12
C THR A 377 2.77 -28.43 41.66
N ARG A 378 1.59 -28.95 41.31
CA ARG A 378 1.05 -28.81 39.93
C ARG A 378 -0.45 -28.61 39.98
N ALA A 379 -0.91 -27.76 39.10
CA ALA A 379 -2.34 -27.60 38.80
C ALA A 379 -2.87 -28.80 37.98
N SER A 380 -4.18 -29.03 38.05
CA SER A 380 -4.81 -30.02 37.17
C SER A 380 -4.59 -29.64 35.68
N ARG A 381 -4.31 -30.64 34.83
CA ARG A 381 -4.14 -30.42 33.39
C ARG A 381 -5.33 -29.69 32.72
N ARG A 382 -6.53 -29.86 33.26
CA ARG A 382 -7.75 -29.20 32.78
C ARG A 382 -7.74 -27.68 32.98
N HIS A 383 -6.92 -27.18 33.92
CA HIS A 383 -6.80 -25.76 34.23
C HIS A 383 -5.57 -25.11 33.63
N ASN A 384 -4.68 -25.90 33.05
CA ASN A 384 -3.49 -25.41 32.37
C ASN A 384 -3.79 -25.16 30.90
N PHE A 385 -3.36 -24.04 30.40
CA PHE A 385 -3.44 -23.72 28.98
C PHE A 385 -2.05 -23.27 28.48
N ASN A 386 -1.83 -23.41 27.18
CA ASN A 386 -0.60 -23.02 26.49
C ASN A 386 -0.87 -22.09 25.31
N VAL A 387 -2.16 -21.84 25.00
CA VAL A 387 -2.61 -20.88 23.99
C VAL A 387 -3.71 -20.02 24.60
N VAL A 388 -3.62 -18.71 24.42
CA VAL A 388 -4.67 -17.73 24.77
C VAL A 388 -5.07 -17.01 23.49
N ARG A 389 -6.35 -17.03 23.19
CA ARG A 389 -6.97 -16.26 22.11
C ARG A 389 -8.20 -15.54 22.65
N GLY A 390 -8.76 -14.66 21.87
CA GLY A 390 -9.99 -13.97 22.28
C GLY A 390 -10.24 -12.71 21.48
N LYS A 391 -11.11 -11.87 22.00
CA LYS A 391 -11.63 -10.71 21.29
C LYS A 391 -11.36 -9.42 22.04
N PHE A 392 -11.14 -8.38 21.26
CA PHE A 392 -11.03 -7.00 21.76
C PHE A 392 -11.90 -6.06 20.92
N ARG A 393 -11.92 -4.77 21.26
CA ARG A 393 -12.73 -3.79 20.56
C ARG A 393 -12.04 -2.43 20.53
N GLY A 394 -11.36 -2.13 19.44
CA GLY A 394 -10.54 -0.93 19.34
C GLY A 394 -10.76 -0.08 18.10
N SER A 395 -10.01 1.00 18.03
CA SER A 395 -10.00 1.92 16.89
C SER A 395 -9.55 1.25 15.59
N GLU A 396 -8.67 0.28 15.69
CA GLU A 396 -8.13 -0.52 14.58
C GLU A 396 -9.24 -1.28 13.81
N THR A 397 -10.37 -1.56 14.48
CA THR A 397 -11.50 -2.30 13.94
C THR A 397 -12.78 -1.47 13.85
N ASN A 398 -12.67 -0.15 13.77
CA ASN A 398 -13.82 0.75 13.88
C ASN A 398 -14.71 0.50 15.12
N TYR A 399 -14.10 0.08 16.21
CA TYR A 399 -14.76 -0.29 17.48
C TYR A 399 -15.73 -1.48 17.34
N GLN A 400 -15.52 -2.36 16.37
CA GLN A 400 -16.19 -3.65 16.28
C GLN A 400 -15.39 -4.71 17.05
N THR A 401 -16.10 -5.73 17.53
CA THR A 401 -15.47 -6.84 18.24
C THR A 401 -14.74 -7.75 17.25
N THR A 402 -13.42 -7.87 17.42
CA THR A 402 -12.54 -8.64 16.53
C THR A 402 -11.56 -9.47 17.35
N ASP A 403 -11.06 -10.56 16.78
CA ASP A 403 -10.06 -11.41 17.39
C ASP A 403 -8.69 -10.72 17.39
N TYR A 404 -7.96 -10.78 18.51
CA TYR A 404 -6.56 -10.39 18.55
C TYR A 404 -5.64 -11.59 18.25
N PRO A 405 -4.40 -11.37 17.75
CA PRO A 405 -3.44 -12.44 17.52
C PRO A 405 -3.26 -13.32 18.75
N GLN A 406 -3.40 -14.62 18.59
CA GLN A 406 -3.27 -15.56 19.69
C GLN A 406 -1.87 -15.54 20.31
N ILE A 407 -1.81 -15.65 21.63
CA ILE A 407 -0.56 -15.81 22.37
C ILE A 407 -0.34 -17.29 22.63
N ARG A 408 0.71 -17.84 22.05
CA ARG A 408 1.14 -19.23 22.17
C ARG A 408 2.54 -19.31 22.76
N SER A 409 2.80 -20.30 23.60
CA SER A 409 4.14 -20.59 24.09
C SER A 409 4.57 -21.99 23.66
N ASP A 410 5.55 -22.08 22.77
CA ASP A 410 6.08 -23.34 22.27
C ASP A 410 6.78 -24.16 23.39
N THR A 411 7.38 -23.45 24.35
CA THR A 411 7.95 -24.09 25.55
C THR A 411 6.89 -24.82 26.36
N PHE A 412 5.74 -24.19 26.61
CA PHE A 412 4.65 -24.83 27.35
C PHE A 412 3.97 -25.91 26.52
N LEU A 413 3.86 -25.73 25.22
CA LEU A 413 3.33 -26.72 24.29
C LEU A 413 4.17 -28.00 24.31
N SER A 414 5.51 -27.89 24.26
CA SER A 414 6.41 -29.05 24.32
C SER A 414 6.31 -29.77 25.67
N VAL A 415 6.13 -29.04 26.79
CA VAL A 415 5.91 -29.64 28.12
C VAL A 415 4.58 -30.40 28.19
N ASP A 416 3.60 -29.97 27.41
CA ASP A 416 2.25 -30.55 27.32
C ASP A 416 2.14 -31.61 26.21
N ASN A 417 3.26 -32.17 25.76
CA ASN A 417 3.37 -33.21 24.70
C ASN A 417 2.80 -32.72 23.34
N ASN A 418 2.96 -31.46 23.01
CA ASN A 418 2.45 -30.79 21.81
C ASN A 418 0.90 -30.80 21.67
N GLU A 419 0.20 -30.96 22.78
CA GLU A 419 -1.26 -30.80 22.80
C GLU A 419 -1.60 -29.35 23.10
N GLU A 420 -2.37 -28.72 22.21
CA GLU A 420 -2.88 -27.35 22.41
C GLU A 420 -4.06 -27.34 23.38
N ASN A 421 -3.87 -26.66 24.50
CA ASN A 421 -4.90 -26.30 25.45
C ASN A 421 -5.20 -24.80 25.32
N ILE A 422 -6.35 -24.50 24.77
CA ILE A 422 -6.72 -23.13 24.40
C ILE A 422 -7.70 -22.56 25.42
N ILE A 423 -7.52 -21.26 25.74
CA ILE A 423 -8.51 -20.46 26.46
C ILE A 423 -8.90 -19.23 25.66
N ASP A 424 -10.18 -18.89 25.70
CA ASP A 424 -10.72 -17.66 25.13
C ASP A 424 -10.79 -16.55 26.22
N LEU A 425 -10.11 -15.41 25.98
CA LEU A 425 -10.09 -14.24 26.85
C LEU A 425 -10.70 -13.03 26.15
N GLU A 426 -11.94 -12.71 26.48
CA GLU A 426 -12.61 -11.51 25.93
C GLU A 426 -12.24 -10.24 26.71
N LEU A 427 -11.83 -9.21 25.98
CA LEU A 427 -11.40 -7.93 26.51
C LEU A 427 -12.22 -6.76 25.90
N PRO A 428 -13.52 -6.64 26.24
CA PRO A 428 -14.43 -5.70 25.59
C PRO A 428 -14.15 -4.23 25.87
N PHE A 429 -13.32 -3.94 26.88
CA PHE A 429 -12.93 -2.57 27.25
C PHE A 429 -11.46 -2.26 26.90
N THR A 430 -10.79 -3.12 26.18
CA THR A 430 -9.42 -2.93 25.67
C THR A 430 -9.50 -2.47 24.22
N ASP A 431 -8.81 -1.39 23.89
CA ASP A 431 -8.95 -0.68 22.62
C ASP A 431 -7.76 -0.87 21.66
N THR A 432 -6.73 -1.62 22.03
CA THR A 432 -5.60 -1.92 21.15
C THR A 432 -5.25 -3.40 21.16
N SER A 433 -4.90 -3.94 20.00
CA SER A 433 -4.45 -5.32 19.84
C SER A 433 -3.21 -5.61 20.69
N ALA A 434 -2.23 -4.70 20.72
CA ALA A 434 -1.00 -4.85 21.49
C ALA A 434 -1.27 -4.96 23.01
N MET A 435 -2.22 -4.18 23.57
CA MET A 435 -2.59 -4.31 24.96
C MET A 435 -3.33 -5.62 25.23
N ALA A 436 -4.21 -6.05 24.32
CA ALA A 436 -4.92 -7.33 24.43
C ALA A 436 -3.94 -8.52 24.45
N GLN A 437 -2.97 -8.53 23.57
CA GLN A 437 -1.91 -9.55 23.52
C GLN A 437 -1.06 -9.55 24.81
N ARG A 438 -0.70 -8.38 25.33
CA ARG A 438 0.05 -8.26 26.60
C ARG A 438 -0.73 -8.82 27.77
N ILE A 439 -2.02 -8.50 27.88
CA ILE A 439 -2.90 -9.06 28.92
C ILE A 439 -3.01 -10.58 28.76
N ALA A 440 -3.15 -11.06 27.55
CA ALA A 440 -3.19 -12.51 27.23
C ALA A 440 -1.89 -13.23 27.60
N LYS A 441 -0.71 -12.62 27.34
CA LYS A 441 0.59 -13.13 27.78
C LYS A 441 0.67 -13.26 29.30
N ILE A 442 0.28 -12.20 30.02
CA ILE A 442 0.27 -12.20 31.49
C ILE A 442 -0.65 -13.33 32.00
N ALA A 443 -1.84 -13.51 31.40
CA ALA A 443 -2.76 -14.59 31.77
C ALA A 443 -2.14 -15.96 31.56
N LEU A 444 -1.48 -16.18 30.41
CA LEU A 444 -0.79 -17.42 30.08
C LEU A 444 0.32 -17.73 31.07
N PHE A 445 1.25 -16.81 31.27
CA PHE A 445 2.43 -17.03 32.11
C PHE A 445 2.06 -17.14 33.59
N LYS A 446 1.05 -16.39 34.07
CA LYS A 446 0.55 -16.47 35.44
C LYS A 446 -0.15 -17.81 35.73
N ASN A 447 -0.84 -18.39 34.74
CA ASN A 447 -1.43 -19.73 34.82
C ASN A 447 -0.36 -20.83 35.01
N ARG A 448 0.79 -20.66 34.39
CA ARG A 448 1.91 -21.58 34.45
C ARG A 448 2.75 -21.50 35.72
N GLN A 449 2.51 -20.52 36.58
CA GLN A 449 3.03 -20.49 37.96
C GLN A 449 2.14 -21.43 38.80
N GLN A 450 2.52 -22.69 38.94
CA GLN A 450 1.61 -23.74 39.42
C GLN A 450 1.70 -24.02 40.92
N ILE A 451 2.84 -23.69 41.55
CA ILE A 451 3.06 -24.02 42.95
C ILE A 451 2.19 -23.15 43.85
N THR A 452 1.37 -23.79 44.65
CA THR A 452 0.58 -23.18 45.68
C THR A 452 0.99 -23.72 47.03
N VAL A 453 1.24 -22.85 48.01
CA VAL A 453 1.64 -23.22 49.36
C VAL A 453 0.61 -22.60 50.32
N SER A 454 0.01 -23.39 51.16
CA SER A 454 -0.85 -22.98 52.26
C SER A 454 -0.26 -23.40 53.60
N GLY A 455 -0.26 -22.47 54.57
CA GLY A 455 0.30 -22.78 55.86
C GLY A 455 -0.02 -21.73 56.95
N LEU A 456 0.40 -22.05 58.15
CA LEU A 456 0.28 -21.20 59.32
C LEU A 456 1.61 -20.51 59.56
N PHE A 457 1.60 -19.19 59.63
CA PHE A 457 2.77 -18.33 59.79
C PHE A 457 2.73 -17.58 61.13
N SER A 458 3.90 -17.18 61.58
CA SER A 458 4.07 -16.36 62.78
C SER A 458 3.50 -14.94 62.55
N MET A 459 3.44 -14.17 63.62
CA MET A 459 3.02 -12.77 63.60
C MET A 459 3.87 -11.87 62.70
N LYS A 460 5.01 -12.34 62.23
CA LYS A 460 5.80 -11.67 61.18
C LYS A 460 4.97 -11.44 59.90
N ALA A 461 4.01 -12.32 59.64
CA ALA A 461 3.11 -12.20 58.49
C ALA A 461 2.03 -11.10 58.66
N LEU A 462 1.93 -10.41 59.82
CA LEU A 462 1.00 -9.30 59.99
C LEU A 462 1.31 -8.10 59.10
N GLN A 463 2.58 -7.93 58.70
CA GLN A 463 3.02 -6.87 57.80
C GLN A 463 2.62 -7.09 56.32
N VAL A 464 2.10 -8.28 56.00
CA VAL A 464 1.80 -8.71 54.64
C VAL A 464 0.31 -8.59 54.37
N GLN A 465 -0.07 -8.25 53.16
CA GLN A 465 -1.45 -8.17 52.65
C GLN A 465 -1.66 -9.07 51.43
N VAL A 466 -2.91 -9.30 51.09
CA VAL A 466 -3.26 -9.97 49.82
C VAL A 466 -2.71 -9.15 48.64
N GLY A 467 -2.08 -9.79 47.73
CA GLY A 467 -1.44 -9.17 46.57
C GLY A 467 0.04 -8.82 46.76
N ASP A 468 0.56 -8.85 47.98
CA ASP A 468 1.99 -8.65 48.22
C ASP A 468 2.83 -9.83 47.74
N ILE A 469 4.05 -9.54 47.33
CA ILE A 469 5.02 -10.58 46.99
C ILE A 469 5.93 -10.85 48.18
N VAL A 470 6.09 -12.12 48.51
CA VAL A 470 6.92 -12.59 49.60
C VAL A 470 7.91 -13.62 49.12
N GLN A 471 8.99 -13.81 49.85
CA GLN A 471 9.92 -14.90 49.60
C GLN A 471 9.73 -16.01 50.66
N LEU A 472 9.88 -17.24 50.23
CA LEU A 472 9.92 -18.40 51.09
C LEU A 472 11.24 -19.15 50.90
N THR A 473 11.98 -19.31 52.00
CA THR A 473 13.18 -20.14 52.06
C THR A 473 12.88 -21.35 52.93
N ASN A 474 12.96 -22.54 52.37
CA ASN A 474 12.78 -23.80 53.05
C ASN A 474 13.72 -24.82 52.45
N THR A 475 14.73 -25.21 53.17
CA THR A 475 15.79 -26.11 52.69
C THR A 475 15.27 -27.52 52.34
N ARG A 476 14.31 -28.02 53.10
CA ARG A 476 13.69 -29.33 52.90
C ARG A 476 12.91 -29.41 51.59
N LEU A 477 12.34 -28.28 51.11
CA LEU A 477 11.57 -28.16 49.90
C LEU A 477 12.44 -27.71 48.69
N GLY A 478 13.71 -27.39 48.96
CA GLY A 478 14.59 -26.80 47.94
C GLY A 478 14.21 -25.36 47.57
N PHE A 479 13.47 -24.68 48.38
CA PHE A 479 13.12 -23.26 48.15
C PHE A 479 14.24 -22.35 48.72
N SER A 480 14.87 -21.58 47.85
CA SER A 480 15.84 -20.56 48.19
C SER A 480 15.33 -19.22 47.71
N ASN A 481 14.82 -18.40 48.61
CA ASN A 481 14.20 -17.10 48.30
C ASN A 481 13.16 -17.17 47.15
N LYS A 482 12.42 -18.28 47.12
CA LYS A 482 11.41 -18.49 46.10
C LYS A 482 10.26 -17.50 46.26
N THR A 483 9.85 -16.84 45.20
CA THR A 483 8.86 -15.75 45.22
C THR A 483 7.44 -16.27 45.07
N PHE A 484 6.55 -15.71 45.89
CA PHE A 484 5.14 -16.04 45.94
C PHE A 484 4.29 -14.78 46.06
N GLU A 485 3.14 -14.73 45.43
CA GLU A 485 2.10 -13.71 45.65
C GLU A 485 1.12 -14.22 46.71
N VAL A 486 0.77 -13.39 47.68
CA VAL A 486 -0.19 -13.70 48.74
C VAL A 486 -1.61 -13.66 48.16
N HIS A 487 -2.27 -14.80 48.13
CA HIS A 487 -3.63 -14.94 47.58
C HIS A 487 -4.71 -14.88 48.65
N ASN A 488 -4.39 -15.42 49.84
CA ASN A 488 -5.30 -15.36 51.01
C ASN A 488 -4.50 -15.09 52.25
N TRP A 489 -5.08 -14.30 53.15
CA TRP A 489 -4.53 -13.94 54.44
C TRP A 489 -5.65 -13.91 55.47
N THR A 490 -5.53 -14.72 56.54
CA THR A 490 -6.53 -14.81 57.59
C THR A 490 -5.83 -14.83 58.93
N PHE A 491 -6.23 -13.90 59.81
CA PHE A 491 -5.78 -13.88 61.19
C PHE A 491 -6.55 -14.91 62.03
N GLN A 492 -5.85 -15.83 62.69
CA GLN A 492 -6.43 -16.87 63.52
C GLN A 492 -5.79 -16.81 64.91
N PRO A 493 -6.56 -16.56 65.97
CA PRO A 493 -6.11 -16.80 67.32
C PRO A 493 -6.18 -18.32 67.61
N ASP A 494 -5.09 -18.95 67.99
CA ASP A 494 -4.99 -20.33 68.41
C ASP A 494 -4.63 -20.38 69.90
N LEU A 495 -5.31 -21.26 70.64
CA LEU A 495 -5.13 -21.32 72.11
C LEU A 495 -3.81 -21.97 72.47
N GLU A 496 -3.21 -22.81 71.60
CA GLU A 496 -1.98 -23.51 71.89
C GLU A 496 -0.75 -22.81 71.27
N GLN A 497 -0.95 -22.22 70.08
CA GLN A 497 0.15 -21.63 69.31
C GLN A 497 0.17 -20.12 69.35
N GLY A 498 -0.79 -19.48 70.03
CA GLY A 498 -0.93 -18.03 70.14
C GLY A 498 -1.57 -17.38 68.93
N LEU A 499 -1.05 -16.21 68.53
CA LEU A 499 -1.58 -15.49 67.35
C LEU A 499 -0.85 -15.97 66.08
N ILE A 500 -1.61 -16.55 65.17
CA ILE A 500 -1.10 -17.09 63.94
C ILE A 500 -1.82 -16.50 62.75
N ILE A 501 -1.15 -16.54 61.60
CA ILE A 501 -1.69 -16.05 60.34
C ILE A 501 -1.68 -17.21 59.35
N GLN A 502 -2.86 -17.57 58.85
CA GLN A 502 -3.00 -18.52 57.77
C GLN A 502 -2.85 -17.77 56.44
N MET A 503 -1.93 -18.22 55.60
CA MET A 503 -1.74 -17.67 54.27
C MET A 503 -1.79 -18.73 53.19
N THR A 504 -2.33 -18.35 52.04
CA THR A 504 -2.18 -19.11 50.79
C THR A 504 -1.32 -18.28 49.86
N LEU A 505 -0.20 -18.86 49.45
CA LEU A 505 0.85 -18.27 48.65
C LEU A 505 0.85 -18.98 47.27
N LYS A 506 0.83 -18.24 46.19
CA LYS A 506 0.95 -18.76 44.84
C LYS A 506 2.26 -18.28 44.22
N GLU A 507 2.98 -19.19 43.59
CA GLU A 507 4.22 -18.92 42.88
C GLU A 507 4.04 -17.73 41.90
N ILE A 508 5.03 -16.87 41.83
CA ILE A 508 5.08 -15.72 40.90
C ILE A 508 6.51 -15.46 40.45
N SER A 509 6.69 -15.01 39.23
CA SER A 509 7.98 -14.54 38.70
C SER A 509 7.83 -13.17 38.07
N SER A 510 8.90 -12.36 38.11
CA SER A 510 8.93 -11.07 37.40
C SER A 510 8.67 -11.23 35.89
N SER A 511 9.18 -12.34 35.31
CA SER A 511 9.03 -12.64 33.88
C SER A 511 7.58 -12.78 33.39
N VAL A 512 6.62 -12.96 34.31
CA VAL A 512 5.19 -12.98 33.98
C VAL A 512 4.72 -11.63 33.40
N PHE A 513 5.35 -10.55 33.84
CA PHE A 513 4.97 -9.16 33.48
C PHE A 513 5.92 -8.50 32.46
N ASP A 514 6.93 -9.22 32.00
CA ASP A 514 7.88 -8.75 31.01
C ASP A 514 7.18 -8.66 29.63
N TRP A 515 7.44 -7.54 28.96
CA TRP A 515 6.97 -7.27 27.61
C TRP A 515 8.03 -6.42 26.89
N ASP A 516 8.55 -6.94 25.81
CA ASP A 516 9.61 -6.30 25.02
C ASP A 516 9.17 -6.11 23.56
N ALA A 517 8.10 -5.33 23.39
CA ALA A 517 7.55 -5.04 22.04
C ALA A 517 7.34 -6.31 21.19
N GLU A 518 6.67 -7.30 21.78
CA GLU A 518 6.50 -8.66 21.20
C GLU A 518 5.16 -8.83 20.48
N GLU A 519 4.38 -7.77 20.27
CA GLU A 519 3.09 -7.88 19.61
C GLU A 519 3.23 -8.42 18.19
N ALA A 520 2.37 -9.38 17.85
CA ALA A 520 2.18 -9.82 16.48
C ALA A 520 1.32 -8.81 15.72
N ASP A 521 1.54 -8.75 14.41
CA ASP A 521 0.73 -7.92 13.50
C ASP A 521 -0.75 -8.31 13.60
N PHE A 522 -1.58 -7.28 13.57
CA PHE A 522 -3.02 -7.42 13.59
C PHE A 522 -3.58 -7.00 12.23
N GLU A 523 -3.96 -7.97 11.43
CA GLU A 523 -4.71 -7.71 10.20
C GLU A 523 -6.16 -7.39 10.58
N ALA A 524 -6.50 -6.13 10.58
CA ALA A 524 -7.89 -5.73 10.70
C ALA A 524 -8.62 -6.04 9.38
N ASP A 525 -9.65 -6.86 9.44
CA ASP A 525 -10.65 -6.98 8.36
C ASP A 525 -11.44 -5.66 8.24
N ASN A 526 -10.71 -4.58 7.96
CA ASN A 526 -11.29 -3.28 7.67
C ASN A 526 -11.75 -3.24 6.21
N THR A 527 -12.62 -4.14 5.82
CA THR A 527 -13.42 -3.95 4.63
C THR A 527 -14.39 -2.80 4.89
N THR A 528 -13.90 -1.58 4.74
CA THR A 528 -14.76 -0.48 4.33
C THR A 528 -15.36 -0.94 3.00
N LEU A 529 -16.64 -1.20 2.97
CA LEU A 529 -17.38 -1.28 1.70
C LEU A 529 -17.08 0.02 0.98
N LEU A 530 -16.27 -0.09 -0.08
CA LEU A 530 -15.90 1.03 -0.91
C LEU A 530 -17.18 1.63 -1.48
N ASP A 531 -17.22 2.94 -1.54
CA ASP A 531 -18.33 3.65 -2.17
C ASP A 531 -18.44 3.15 -3.64
N PRO A 532 -19.53 2.50 -4.02
CA PRO A 532 -19.69 1.93 -5.36
C PRO A 532 -19.70 3.00 -6.46
N THR A 533 -19.79 4.28 -6.10
CA THR A 533 -19.69 5.40 -7.04
C THR A 533 -18.24 5.85 -7.26
N THR A 534 -17.32 5.44 -6.40
CA THR A 534 -15.89 5.76 -6.54
C THR A 534 -15.20 4.67 -7.35
N VAL A 535 -14.80 5.03 -8.57
CA VAL A 535 -14.07 4.13 -9.47
C VAL A 535 -12.60 4.58 -9.51
N PRO A 536 -11.63 3.71 -9.18
CA PRO A 536 -10.22 4.07 -9.17
C PRO A 536 -9.70 4.39 -10.57
N SER A 537 -8.61 5.15 -10.63
CA SER A 537 -7.95 5.47 -11.88
C SER A 537 -7.08 4.30 -12.37
N VAL A 538 -6.99 4.14 -13.69
CA VAL A 538 -6.14 3.13 -14.33
C VAL A 538 -4.79 3.73 -14.68
N GLY A 539 -3.70 3.03 -14.33
CA GLY A 539 -2.37 3.35 -14.81
C GLY A 539 -2.20 2.96 -16.28
N LEU A 540 -1.48 3.77 -17.05
CA LEU A 540 -1.19 3.55 -18.46
C LEU A 540 0.32 3.48 -18.70
N SER A 541 0.75 2.43 -19.40
CA SER A 541 2.10 2.32 -19.98
C SER A 541 1.97 1.99 -21.46
N ILE A 542 2.75 2.69 -22.28
CA ILE A 542 2.65 2.57 -23.75
C ILE A 542 4.02 2.23 -24.29
N THR A 543 4.06 1.18 -25.09
CA THR A 543 5.23 0.81 -25.88
C THR A 543 4.83 0.66 -27.34
N SER A 544 5.78 0.80 -28.25
CA SER A 544 5.55 0.58 -29.66
C SER A 544 6.68 -0.25 -30.25
N GLU A 545 6.33 -1.14 -31.16
CA GLU A 545 7.30 -1.99 -31.83
C GLU A 545 6.85 -2.33 -33.25
N LEU A 546 7.81 -2.71 -34.08
CA LEU A 546 7.52 -3.27 -35.39
C LEU A 546 7.32 -4.79 -35.29
N ARG A 547 6.23 -5.29 -35.84
CA ARG A 547 5.95 -6.73 -35.92
C ARG A 547 5.65 -7.15 -37.34
N VAL A 548 5.97 -8.41 -37.70
CA VAL A 548 5.56 -9.01 -38.96
C VAL A 548 4.18 -9.64 -38.78
N ILE A 549 3.18 -9.06 -39.44
CA ILE A 549 1.80 -9.54 -39.41
C ILE A 549 1.38 -9.82 -40.85
N ASN A 550 0.98 -11.04 -41.16
CA ASN A 550 0.61 -11.47 -42.51
C ASN A 550 1.67 -11.11 -43.57
N GLU A 551 2.93 -11.40 -43.26
CA GLU A 551 4.12 -11.12 -44.09
C GLU A 551 4.42 -9.61 -44.33
N LYS A 552 3.68 -8.72 -43.70
CA LYS A 552 3.89 -7.27 -43.74
C LYS A 552 4.44 -6.79 -42.42
N VAL A 553 5.45 -5.92 -42.46
CA VAL A 553 5.92 -5.21 -41.24
C VAL A 553 4.90 -4.14 -40.91
N SER A 554 4.34 -4.24 -39.72
CA SER A 554 3.32 -3.32 -39.20
C SER A 554 3.81 -2.70 -37.89
N GLN A 555 3.53 -1.42 -37.68
CA GLN A 555 3.71 -0.72 -36.41
C GLN A 555 2.57 -1.10 -35.47
N VAL A 556 2.91 -1.57 -34.27
CA VAL A 556 1.96 -1.95 -33.25
C VAL A 556 2.18 -1.07 -32.02
N ILE A 557 1.12 -0.47 -31.50
CA ILE A 557 1.11 0.15 -30.18
C ILE A 557 0.58 -0.87 -29.18
N THR A 558 1.35 -1.14 -28.14
CA THR A 558 0.95 -1.96 -27.01
C THR A 558 0.64 -1.04 -25.83
N ILE A 559 -0.60 -1.06 -25.38
CA ILE A 559 -1.13 -0.26 -24.27
C ILE A 559 -1.31 -1.20 -23.09
N THR A 560 -0.55 -1.03 -22.04
CA THR A 560 -0.69 -1.82 -20.80
C THR A 560 -1.44 -1.00 -19.76
N THR A 561 -2.54 -1.56 -19.26
CA THR A 561 -3.35 -0.97 -18.20
C THR A 561 -3.02 -1.67 -16.89
N THR A 562 -2.77 -0.88 -15.84
CA THR A 562 -2.37 -1.38 -14.52
C THR A 562 -3.17 -0.71 -13.40
N ALA A 563 -3.30 -1.41 -12.27
CA ALA A 563 -3.79 -0.87 -11.02
C ALA A 563 -3.04 -1.54 -9.86
N ASN A 564 -2.99 -0.91 -8.68
CA ASN A 564 -2.52 -1.60 -7.48
C ASN A 564 -3.51 -2.71 -7.08
N ALA A 565 -3.11 -3.63 -6.19
CA ALA A 565 -3.93 -4.78 -5.82
C ALA A 565 -5.31 -4.40 -5.23
N THR A 566 -5.36 -3.31 -4.47
CA THR A 566 -6.61 -2.82 -3.86
C THR A 566 -7.54 -2.23 -4.91
N ASP A 567 -7.02 -1.39 -5.81
CA ASP A 567 -7.80 -0.78 -6.87
C ASP A 567 -8.22 -1.80 -7.93
N ALA A 568 -7.37 -2.78 -8.25
CA ALA A 568 -7.66 -3.84 -9.21
C ALA A 568 -8.89 -4.67 -8.81
N SER A 569 -9.11 -4.91 -7.51
CA SER A 569 -10.29 -5.62 -7.01
C SER A 569 -11.62 -4.87 -7.22
N GLN A 570 -11.57 -3.58 -7.52
CA GLN A 570 -12.74 -2.72 -7.74
C GLN A 570 -13.02 -2.48 -9.23
N ILE A 571 -12.11 -2.89 -10.10
CA ILE A 571 -12.21 -2.73 -11.55
C ILE A 571 -12.73 -4.02 -12.15
N ASP A 572 -13.87 -3.96 -12.82
CA ASP A 572 -14.44 -5.07 -13.58
C ASP A 572 -13.94 -5.03 -15.03
N LEU A 573 -14.02 -3.86 -15.66
CA LEU A 573 -13.59 -3.64 -17.03
C LEU A 573 -12.78 -2.35 -17.16
N VAL A 574 -11.99 -2.26 -18.21
CA VAL A 574 -11.26 -1.07 -18.63
C VAL A 574 -11.66 -0.73 -20.07
N GLU A 575 -12.04 0.50 -20.31
CA GLU A 575 -12.29 1.05 -21.64
C GLU A 575 -11.05 1.84 -22.09
N VAL A 576 -10.47 1.44 -23.22
CA VAL A 576 -9.26 2.04 -23.79
C VAL A 576 -9.58 2.70 -25.12
N GLU A 577 -9.13 3.92 -25.29
CA GLU A 577 -9.34 4.72 -26.49
C GLU A 577 -8.02 5.41 -26.92
N PHE A 578 -7.89 5.63 -28.21
CA PHE A 578 -6.74 6.33 -28.77
C PHE A 578 -7.16 7.28 -29.92
N LYS A 579 -6.31 8.26 -30.17
CA LYS A 579 -6.40 9.11 -31.37
C LYS A 579 -5.04 9.64 -31.76
N LYS A 580 -4.83 9.93 -33.05
CA LYS A 580 -3.71 10.76 -33.47
C LYS A 580 -3.90 12.17 -32.92
N SER A 581 -2.84 12.83 -32.47
CA SER A 581 -2.97 14.16 -31.85
C SER A 581 -3.61 15.21 -32.76
N SER A 582 -3.53 15.01 -34.08
CA SER A 582 -4.18 15.83 -35.09
C SER A 582 -5.69 15.61 -35.22
N ASP A 583 -6.21 14.47 -34.72
CA ASP A 583 -7.59 14.08 -34.91
C ASP A 583 -8.48 14.70 -33.82
N SER A 584 -9.76 14.96 -34.14
CA SER A 584 -10.75 15.49 -33.20
C SER A 584 -11.24 14.42 -32.22
N ASP A 585 -11.47 13.20 -32.70
CA ASP A 585 -12.23 12.18 -32.00
C ASP A 585 -11.38 10.98 -31.59
N PHE A 586 -11.66 10.45 -30.38
CA PHE A 586 -11.06 9.20 -29.93
C PHE A 586 -11.76 7.98 -30.58
N LYS A 587 -10.96 6.98 -30.90
CA LYS A 587 -11.42 5.67 -31.38
C LYS A 587 -11.25 4.66 -30.25
N VAL A 588 -12.25 3.81 -30.04
CA VAL A 588 -12.19 2.75 -29.03
C VAL A 588 -11.24 1.65 -29.51
N VAL A 589 -10.27 1.31 -28.70
CA VAL A 589 -9.39 0.14 -28.91
C VAL A 589 -10.11 -1.13 -28.46
N GLY A 590 -10.70 -1.07 -27.26
CA GLY A 590 -11.44 -2.18 -26.68
C GLY A 590 -11.96 -1.87 -25.29
N THR A 591 -12.84 -2.74 -24.82
CA THR A 591 -13.29 -2.79 -23.44
C THR A 591 -13.10 -4.23 -22.94
N GLY A 592 -12.39 -4.43 -21.85
CA GLY A 592 -12.03 -5.72 -21.29
C GLY A 592 -11.39 -5.61 -19.92
N GLU A 593 -10.80 -6.67 -19.42
CA GLU A 593 -10.09 -6.71 -18.13
C GLU A 593 -8.82 -5.86 -18.15
N LEU A 594 -8.28 -5.58 -16.96
CA LEU A 594 -6.92 -5.00 -16.82
C LEU A 594 -5.90 -5.88 -17.55
N GLY A 595 -5.08 -5.27 -18.40
CA GLY A 595 -4.11 -6.03 -19.18
C GLY A 595 -3.58 -5.27 -20.39
N ILE A 596 -3.34 -5.99 -21.47
CA ILE A 596 -2.69 -5.49 -22.66
C ILE A 596 -3.73 -5.31 -23.78
N TYR A 597 -3.69 -4.14 -24.41
CA TYR A 597 -4.49 -3.79 -25.59
C TYR A 597 -3.54 -3.42 -26.73
N GLU A 598 -3.82 -3.86 -27.92
CA GLU A 598 -2.95 -3.62 -29.09
C GLU A 598 -3.69 -2.88 -30.20
N VAL A 599 -2.99 -1.94 -30.81
CA VAL A 599 -3.46 -1.21 -32.00
C VAL A 599 -2.48 -1.48 -33.12
N PHE A 600 -2.98 -2.00 -34.23
CA PHE A 600 -2.19 -2.42 -35.37
C PHE A 600 -2.23 -1.40 -36.51
N ASP A 601 -1.25 -1.45 -37.42
CA ASP A 601 -1.13 -0.62 -38.60
C ASP A 601 -1.17 0.89 -38.29
N VAL A 602 -0.44 1.27 -37.28
CA VAL A 602 -0.39 2.67 -36.80
C VAL A 602 0.66 3.44 -37.60
N GLU A 603 0.32 4.63 -38.08
CA GLU A 603 1.27 5.52 -38.75
C GLU A 603 2.18 6.21 -37.72
N ASP A 604 3.36 6.64 -38.15
CA ASP A 604 4.23 7.49 -37.31
C ASP A 604 3.53 8.80 -36.95
N GLY A 605 3.76 9.28 -35.73
CA GLY A 605 3.18 10.50 -35.22
C GLY A 605 2.91 10.48 -33.72
N SER A 606 2.37 11.58 -33.22
CA SER A 606 1.97 11.72 -31.82
C SER A 606 0.54 11.24 -31.62
N TYR A 607 0.33 10.42 -30.60
CA TYR A 607 -0.96 9.82 -30.24
C TYR A 607 -1.34 10.14 -28.82
N ASN A 608 -2.59 10.51 -28.60
CA ASN A 608 -3.20 10.61 -27.30
C ASN A 608 -3.95 9.30 -27.00
N ILE A 609 -3.59 8.65 -25.90
CA ILE A 609 -4.19 7.40 -25.45
C ILE A 609 -4.81 7.66 -24.09
N ARG A 610 -6.04 7.18 -23.90
CA ARG A 610 -6.72 7.30 -22.60
C ARG A 610 -7.42 6.01 -22.21
N ALA A 611 -7.48 5.77 -20.90
CA ALA A 611 -8.22 4.66 -20.37
C ALA A 611 -8.99 5.07 -19.12
N ARG A 612 -10.11 4.39 -18.87
CA ARG A 612 -10.86 4.52 -17.61
C ARG A 612 -11.33 3.16 -17.13
N ALA A 613 -11.45 3.02 -15.84
CA ALA A 613 -12.02 1.84 -15.22
C ALA A 613 -13.55 1.90 -15.24
N ILE A 614 -14.15 0.72 -15.22
CA ILE A 614 -15.59 0.48 -15.07
C ILE A 614 -15.73 -0.55 -13.96
N ASN A 615 -16.53 -0.27 -12.93
CA ASN A 615 -16.77 -1.21 -11.84
C ASN A 615 -17.87 -2.23 -12.20
N SER A 616 -18.09 -3.22 -11.33
CA SER A 616 -19.12 -4.27 -11.50
C SER A 616 -20.56 -3.76 -11.58
N LEU A 617 -20.80 -2.50 -11.20
CA LEU A 617 -22.10 -1.84 -11.32
C LEU A 617 -22.24 -1.05 -12.63
N GLY A 618 -21.20 -1.05 -13.48
CA GLY A 618 -21.18 -0.29 -14.73
C GLY A 618 -20.86 1.20 -14.57
N VAL A 619 -20.47 1.66 -13.38
CA VAL A 619 -20.05 3.05 -13.15
C VAL A 619 -18.69 3.27 -13.79
N LYS A 620 -18.57 4.32 -14.60
CA LYS A 620 -17.36 4.69 -15.32
C LYS A 620 -16.55 5.74 -14.54
N GLY A 621 -15.27 5.46 -14.32
CA GLY A 621 -14.32 6.40 -13.71
C GLY A 621 -13.84 7.50 -14.68
N ASN A 622 -12.98 8.36 -14.17
CA ASN A 622 -12.35 9.39 -14.97
C ASN A 622 -11.29 8.81 -15.91
N TYR A 623 -11.12 9.42 -17.07
CA TYR A 623 -10.04 9.06 -17.98
C TYR A 623 -8.68 9.48 -17.43
N ASN A 624 -7.74 8.54 -17.42
CA ASN A 624 -6.33 8.84 -17.40
C ASN A 624 -5.83 8.93 -18.85
N THR A 625 -5.15 10.03 -19.20
CA THR A 625 -4.71 10.30 -20.57
C THR A 625 -3.19 10.48 -20.58
N THR A 626 -2.54 9.87 -21.56
CA THR A 626 -1.11 10.06 -21.84
C THR A 626 -0.87 10.26 -23.31
N THR A 627 0.24 10.90 -23.66
CA THR A 627 0.66 11.12 -25.03
C THR A 627 1.92 10.30 -25.30
N SER A 628 1.95 9.63 -26.45
CA SER A 628 3.13 8.88 -26.90
C SER A 628 3.47 9.26 -28.33
N ASN A 629 4.77 9.43 -28.61
CA ASN A 629 5.26 9.64 -29.95
C ASN A 629 5.68 8.31 -30.55
N ILE A 630 5.04 7.93 -31.65
CA ILE A 630 5.27 6.67 -32.37
C ILE A 630 6.11 6.99 -33.59
N ALA A 631 7.30 6.43 -33.66
CA ALA A 631 8.25 6.67 -34.75
C ALA A 631 8.92 5.35 -35.20
N GLY A 632 8.20 4.24 -35.13
CA GLY A 632 8.78 2.92 -35.32
C GLY A 632 9.36 2.66 -36.69
N GLN A 633 8.71 3.15 -37.78
CA GLN A 633 9.24 3.05 -39.13
C GLN A 633 10.23 4.18 -39.45
N GLY A 634 10.23 5.25 -38.69
CA GLY A 634 11.14 6.39 -38.82
C GLY A 634 12.35 6.32 -37.88
N VAL A 635 12.49 5.28 -37.07
CA VAL A 635 13.67 5.07 -36.25
C VAL A 635 14.82 4.56 -37.11
N PRO A 636 16.01 5.21 -37.12
CA PRO A 636 17.15 4.74 -37.83
C PRO A 636 17.45 3.26 -37.53
N PRO A 637 17.77 2.44 -38.56
CA PRO A 637 18.20 1.07 -38.29
C PRO A 637 19.54 1.06 -37.52
N ASN A 638 19.81 -0.06 -36.89
CA ASN A 638 21.05 -0.24 -36.15
C ASN A 638 22.25 -0.05 -37.06
N ASP A 639 23.37 0.44 -36.51
CA ASP A 639 24.62 0.57 -37.23
C ASP A 639 25.13 -0.83 -37.67
N VAL A 640 25.75 -0.88 -38.83
CA VAL A 640 26.36 -2.12 -39.37
C VAL A 640 27.54 -2.51 -38.49
N THR A 641 27.62 -3.76 -38.09
CA THR A 641 28.75 -4.29 -37.29
C THR A 641 29.62 -5.25 -38.08
N ASN A 642 30.87 -5.45 -37.64
CA ASN A 642 31.87 -6.34 -38.20
C ASN A 642 32.06 -6.17 -39.72
N PHE A 643 32.06 -4.90 -40.19
CA PHE A 643 32.33 -4.58 -41.57
C PHE A 643 33.79 -4.76 -41.88
N ASP A 644 34.12 -5.64 -42.82
CA ASP A 644 35.46 -5.94 -43.28
C ASP A 644 35.62 -5.78 -44.79
N ALA A 645 36.85 -5.65 -45.28
CA ALA A 645 37.19 -5.52 -46.67
C ALA A 645 38.40 -6.39 -46.98
N ILE A 646 38.14 -7.58 -47.52
CA ILE A 646 39.14 -8.61 -47.80
C ILE A 646 39.56 -8.54 -49.27
N VAL A 647 40.87 -8.33 -49.54
CA VAL A 647 41.38 -8.35 -50.92
C VAL A 647 41.43 -9.77 -51.43
N SER A 648 40.78 -10.03 -52.55
CA SER A 648 40.75 -11.33 -53.24
C SER A 648 41.07 -11.16 -54.74
N GLY A 649 42.32 -11.23 -55.09
CA GLY A 649 42.76 -11.00 -56.46
C GLY A 649 42.51 -9.55 -56.94
N GLU A 650 41.77 -9.40 -58.00
CA GLU A 650 41.36 -8.09 -58.55
C GLU A 650 40.07 -7.54 -57.96
N ASN A 651 39.57 -8.19 -56.91
CA ASN A 651 38.36 -7.80 -56.27
C ASN A 651 38.60 -7.60 -54.76
N ILE A 652 37.70 -6.89 -54.12
CA ILE A 652 37.56 -6.80 -52.66
C ILE A 652 36.19 -7.39 -52.32
N VAL A 653 36.21 -8.35 -51.43
CA VAL A 653 34.98 -8.89 -50.80
C VAL A 653 34.74 -8.11 -49.53
N LEU A 654 33.59 -7.44 -49.48
CA LEU A 654 33.07 -6.71 -48.34
C LEU A 654 32.14 -7.62 -47.57
N GLY A 655 32.30 -7.74 -46.25
CA GLY A 655 31.49 -8.57 -45.41
C GLY A 655 30.98 -7.75 -44.20
N TRP A 656 29.82 -8.10 -43.67
CA TRP A 656 29.22 -7.48 -42.49
C TRP A 656 28.18 -8.40 -41.84
N ASP A 657 27.83 -8.10 -40.60
CA ASP A 657 26.78 -8.83 -39.91
C ASP A 657 25.40 -8.43 -40.35
N ALA A 658 24.47 -9.40 -40.33
CA ALA A 658 23.07 -9.12 -40.59
C ALA A 658 22.47 -8.25 -39.45
N ILE A 659 21.78 -7.17 -39.82
CA ILE A 659 21.03 -6.34 -38.89
C ILE A 659 19.64 -6.94 -38.65
N PRO A 660 19.21 -7.10 -37.38
CA PRO A 660 17.94 -7.74 -37.08
C PRO A 660 16.70 -6.85 -37.33
N ASP A 661 16.88 -5.58 -37.64
CA ASP A 661 15.78 -4.63 -37.86
C ASP A 661 14.79 -5.12 -38.92
N LEU A 662 13.49 -5.14 -38.53
CA LEU A 662 12.46 -5.73 -39.38
C LEU A 662 12.17 -4.91 -40.64
N ASP A 663 12.31 -3.61 -40.56
CA ASP A 663 12.07 -2.69 -41.69
C ASP A 663 13.33 -2.34 -42.50
N LEU A 664 14.47 -2.93 -42.14
CA LEU A 664 15.69 -2.80 -42.92
C LEU A 664 15.40 -3.12 -44.41
N SER A 665 15.78 -2.24 -45.30
CA SER A 665 15.55 -2.35 -46.74
C SER A 665 16.83 -2.67 -47.54
N TYR A 666 17.87 -1.89 -47.38
CA TYR A 666 19.11 -2.04 -48.15
C TYR A 666 20.31 -1.43 -47.41
N TYR A 667 21.48 -1.73 -47.88
CA TYR A 667 22.74 -1.09 -47.49
C TYR A 667 23.27 -0.21 -48.62
N THR A 668 23.93 0.91 -48.28
CA THR A 668 24.67 1.69 -49.27
C THR A 668 26.17 1.62 -48.91
N ILE A 669 26.96 1.37 -49.90
CA ILE A 669 28.41 1.28 -49.77
C ILE A 669 29.07 2.48 -50.46
N ARG A 670 29.96 3.18 -49.77
CA ARG A 670 30.79 4.28 -50.30
C ARG A 670 32.27 3.94 -50.22
N HIS A 671 33.03 4.56 -51.08
CA HIS A 671 34.49 4.43 -51.16
C HIS A 671 35.17 5.81 -51.09
N SER A 672 36.19 5.93 -50.27
CA SER A 672 37.12 7.07 -50.26
C SER A 672 38.53 6.60 -50.59
N VAL A 673 39.22 7.34 -51.39
CA VAL A 673 40.64 7.05 -51.68
C VAL A 673 41.55 7.24 -50.45
N ALA A 674 41.11 7.97 -49.44
CA ALA A 674 41.83 8.18 -48.21
C ALA A 674 41.87 6.89 -47.38
N GLN A 675 43.05 6.49 -46.91
CA GLN A 675 43.23 5.34 -46.00
C GLN A 675 43.07 5.71 -44.53
N THR A 676 43.11 6.99 -44.21
CA THR A 676 42.91 7.55 -42.87
C THR A 676 42.06 8.81 -42.98
N GLY A 677 41.23 9.07 -41.96
CA GLY A 677 40.37 10.28 -41.94
C GLY A 677 39.25 10.28 -42.96
N ALA A 678 38.89 9.13 -43.54
CA ALA A 678 37.75 9.00 -44.41
C ALA A 678 36.43 9.23 -43.64
N THR A 679 35.53 9.99 -44.23
CA THR A 679 34.20 10.27 -43.67
C THR A 679 33.14 9.95 -44.76
N TRP A 680 31.90 9.76 -44.31
CA TRP A 680 30.79 9.52 -45.24
C TRP A 680 30.63 10.65 -46.29
N ALA A 681 30.96 11.89 -45.87
CA ALA A 681 30.85 13.08 -46.70
C ALA A 681 31.96 13.20 -47.74
N ASN A 682 33.19 12.64 -47.47
CA ASN A 682 34.29 12.69 -48.42
C ASN A 682 34.45 11.42 -49.26
N ALA A 683 33.46 10.58 -49.26
CA ALA A 683 33.39 9.33 -50.03
C ALA A 683 32.40 9.41 -51.17
N THR A 684 32.66 8.66 -52.19
CA THR A 684 31.77 8.50 -53.37
C THR A 684 30.95 7.24 -53.24
N THR A 685 29.70 7.26 -53.70
CA THR A 685 28.87 6.05 -53.72
C THR A 685 29.41 5.03 -54.70
N ASP A 686 29.71 3.87 -54.16
CA ASP A 686 30.15 2.72 -54.96
C ASP A 686 28.93 1.82 -55.33
N THR A 687 28.05 1.61 -54.37
CA THR A 687 26.79 0.86 -54.56
C THR A 687 25.64 1.52 -53.81
N GLU A 688 24.64 1.93 -54.55
CA GLU A 688 23.47 2.63 -53.92
C GLU A 688 22.59 1.71 -53.04
N LYS A 689 22.35 0.52 -53.51
CA LYS A 689 21.43 -0.40 -52.87
C LYS A 689 21.93 -1.84 -52.94
N VAL A 690 22.40 -2.34 -51.83
CA VAL A 690 22.61 -3.77 -51.59
C VAL A 690 21.42 -4.27 -50.81
N PRO A 691 20.51 -5.03 -51.39
CA PRO A 691 19.25 -5.39 -50.71
C PRO A 691 19.50 -6.40 -49.59
N ARG A 692 18.65 -6.31 -48.57
CA ARG A 692 18.49 -7.40 -47.59
C ARG A 692 18.10 -8.70 -48.31
N PRO A 693 18.59 -9.92 -47.99
CA PRO A 693 19.40 -10.22 -46.78
C PRO A 693 20.93 -10.32 -47.05
N ALA A 694 21.45 -9.61 -48.03
CA ALA A 694 22.88 -9.69 -48.33
C ALA A 694 23.73 -9.23 -47.15
N THR A 695 24.76 -10.01 -46.82
CA THR A 695 25.80 -9.71 -45.80
C THR A 695 27.18 -9.67 -46.43
N THR A 696 27.28 -9.82 -47.75
CA THR A 696 28.55 -9.72 -48.50
C THR A 696 28.28 -9.02 -49.81
N PHE A 697 29.28 -8.31 -50.32
CA PHE A 697 29.25 -7.69 -51.62
C PHE A 697 30.68 -7.58 -52.18
N THR A 698 30.83 -7.86 -53.46
CA THR A 698 32.12 -7.85 -54.11
C THR A 698 32.26 -6.63 -55.04
N VAL A 699 33.36 -5.88 -54.87
CA VAL A 699 33.69 -4.73 -55.68
C VAL A 699 35.09 -4.91 -56.35
N PRO A 700 35.37 -4.26 -57.45
CA PRO A 700 36.72 -4.23 -58.01
C PRO A 700 37.72 -3.63 -57.00
N ALA A 701 38.93 -4.18 -56.98
CA ALA A 701 39.97 -3.76 -56.01
C ALA A 701 40.41 -2.32 -56.23
N ARG A 702 40.24 -1.49 -55.22
CA ARG A 702 40.70 -0.12 -55.11
C ARG A 702 41.26 0.11 -53.69
N ALA A 703 42.44 0.79 -53.63
CA ALA A 703 42.98 1.20 -52.38
C ALA A 703 42.11 2.33 -51.75
N GLY A 704 41.90 2.27 -50.42
CA GLY A 704 41.15 3.29 -49.73
C GLY A 704 40.28 2.72 -48.65
N THR A 705 39.35 3.52 -48.17
CA THR A 705 38.41 3.15 -47.12
C THR A 705 37.03 2.92 -47.70
N TYR A 706 36.51 1.75 -47.47
CA TYR A 706 35.11 1.40 -47.75
C TYR A 706 34.27 1.71 -46.51
N MET A 707 33.06 2.22 -46.74
CA MET A 707 32.11 2.61 -45.68
C MET A 707 30.75 2.07 -46.04
N ILE A 708 29.99 1.62 -45.00
CA ILE A 708 28.67 1.05 -45.17
C ILE A 708 27.66 1.70 -44.21
N ARG A 709 26.47 1.95 -44.68
CA ARG A 709 25.30 2.34 -43.91
C ARG A 709 24.11 1.47 -44.25
N ALA A 710 23.29 1.21 -43.25
CA ALA A 710 21.99 0.56 -43.41
C ALA A 710 20.89 1.60 -43.65
N TYR A 711 19.87 1.23 -44.38
CA TYR A 711 18.69 2.04 -44.68
C TYR A 711 17.41 1.23 -44.48
N ASP A 712 16.41 1.82 -43.82
CA ASP A 712 15.08 1.23 -43.70
C ASP A 712 14.19 1.40 -44.96
N LYS A 713 12.95 0.97 -44.85
CA LYS A 713 11.99 1.12 -45.97
C LYS A 713 11.59 2.57 -46.21
N THR A 714 11.74 3.46 -45.23
CA THR A 714 11.45 4.89 -45.38
C THR A 714 12.67 5.71 -45.84
N ALA A 715 13.77 5.00 -46.14
CA ALA A 715 15.08 5.56 -46.54
C ALA A 715 15.79 6.38 -45.42
N VAL A 716 15.48 6.09 -44.17
CA VAL A 716 16.24 6.62 -43.04
C VAL A 716 17.52 5.80 -42.88
N ALA A 717 18.66 6.50 -42.74
CA ALA A 717 19.98 5.87 -42.61
C ALA A 717 20.29 5.52 -41.14
N SER A 718 21.08 4.47 -40.91
CA SER A 718 21.71 4.20 -39.63
C SER A 718 22.49 5.39 -39.10
N GLN A 719 22.60 5.54 -37.80
CA GLN A 719 23.16 6.72 -37.15
C GLN A 719 24.61 6.95 -37.54
N ASN A 720 25.40 5.90 -37.55
CA ASN A 720 26.80 5.93 -37.92
C ASN A 720 27.06 5.04 -39.16
N PHE A 721 28.15 5.32 -39.83
CA PHE A 721 28.72 4.39 -40.84
C PHE A 721 29.81 3.53 -40.18
N THR A 722 29.98 2.33 -40.67
CA THR A 722 31.09 1.47 -40.32
C THR A 722 32.06 1.44 -41.50
N SER A 723 33.36 1.38 -41.24
CA SER A 723 34.38 1.48 -42.26
C SER A 723 35.46 0.41 -42.14
N ALA A 724 35.99 -0.03 -43.28
CA ALA A 724 37.12 -0.93 -43.41
C ALA A 724 38.10 -0.43 -44.47
N VAL A 725 39.42 -0.53 -44.20
CA VAL A 725 40.45 -0.10 -45.12
C VAL A 725 40.92 -1.27 -45.93
N ALA A 726 41.01 -1.10 -47.26
CA ALA A 726 41.60 -2.09 -48.15
C ALA A 726 42.83 -1.52 -48.86
N ILE A 727 43.89 -2.29 -48.87
CA ILE A 727 45.15 -1.94 -49.54
C ILE A 727 45.52 -3.08 -50.45
N PRO A 728 45.07 -3.09 -51.74
CA PRO A 728 45.45 -4.13 -52.70
C PRO A 728 46.92 -4.03 -52.94
N THR A 729 47.65 -5.15 -52.80
CA THR A 729 49.09 -5.24 -53.03
C THR A 729 49.46 -5.60 -54.46
N THR A 730 48.49 -5.86 -55.33
CA THR A 730 48.66 -6.23 -56.70
C THR A 730 49.12 -5.04 -57.51
N SER A 731 50.37 -5.09 -57.94
CA SER A 731 50.94 -4.20 -58.94
C SER A 731 50.18 -4.29 -60.25
N LEU A 732 49.62 -3.15 -60.70
CA LEU A 732 48.98 -3.04 -62.02
C LEU A 732 50.07 -2.91 -63.14
N THR A 733 51.02 -3.80 -63.13
CA THR A 733 52.13 -3.83 -64.11
C THR A 733 51.71 -4.26 -65.53
N GLN A 734 50.44 -4.64 -65.71
CA GLN A 734 49.89 -5.16 -66.91
C GLN A 734 49.68 -4.11 -68.02
N PHE A 735 49.58 -2.81 -67.64
CA PHE A 735 49.36 -1.73 -68.59
C PHE A 735 50.57 -0.76 -68.61
N SER A 736 51.13 -0.58 -69.83
CA SER A 736 52.38 0.20 -70.04
C SER A 736 52.10 1.70 -70.28
N ASN A 737 50.91 2.08 -70.70
CA ASN A 737 50.53 3.44 -71.03
C ASN A 737 49.47 3.97 -70.05
N THR A 738 49.50 5.31 -69.79
CA THR A 738 48.53 5.98 -68.93
C THR A 738 48.07 7.29 -69.57
N SER A 739 46.77 7.51 -69.66
CA SER A 739 46.17 8.78 -70.03
C SER A 739 45.36 9.34 -68.87
N THR A 740 45.49 10.62 -68.59
CA THR A 740 44.81 11.24 -67.43
C THR A 740 44.12 12.54 -67.86
N GLN A 741 42.90 12.74 -67.35
CA GLN A 741 42.18 14.01 -67.47
C GLN A 741 41.98 14.54 -66.05
N THR A 742 42.49 15.74 -65.81
CA THR A 742 42.34 16.41 -64.47
C THR A 742 41.41 17.60 -64.65
N GLU A 743 40.37 17.65 -63.91
CA GLU A 743 39.35 18.70 -63.97
C GLU A 743 39.54 19.78 -62.85
N SER A 744 40.03 19.37 -61.69
CA SER A 744 40.30 20.27 -60.60
C SER A 744 41.52 21.16 -60.88
N ALA A 745 41.61 22.45 -60.47
CA ALA A 745 40.70 23.24 -59.71
C ALA A 745 39.80 24.12 -60.65
N SER A 746 40.00 24.05 -61.97
CA SER A 746 39.31 24.92 -62.95
C SER A 746 37.91 24.41 -63.38
N PHE A 747 37.73 23.08 -63.33
CA PHE A 747 36.51 22.41 -63.75
C PHE A 747 35.98 22.96 -65.09
N GLY A 748 36.81 22.77 -66.18
CA GLY A 748 36.55 23.34 -67.49
C GLY A 748 35.38 22.69 -68.28
N GLY A 749 34.88 21.60 -67.81
CA GLY A 749 33.86 20.82 -68.49
C GLY A 749 32.45 21.43 -68.47
N THR A 750 31.48 20.65 -69.03
CA THR A 750 30.07 21.07 -69.12
C THR A 750 29.38 20.93 -67.77
N LYS A 751 28.79 22.04 -67.31
CA LYS A 751 28.10 22.18 -66.06
C LYS A 751 26.60 22.33 -66.27
N THR A 752 25.79 21.49 -65.57
CA THR A 752 24.35 21.63 -65.52
C THR A 752 23.98 21.71 -64.03
N ASP A 753 23.38 22.83 -63.61
CA ASP A 753 22.99 23.13 -62.24
C ASP A 753 24.13 23.08 -61.20
N CYS A 754 25.43 23.10 -61.66
CA CYS A 754 26.60 23.20 -60.81
C CYS A 754 27.50 24.38 -61.21
N SER A 755 28.24 24.90 -60.25
CA SER A 755 29.21 26.02 -60.47
C SER A 755 30.48 25.80 -59.65
N VAL A 756 31.52 26.54 -59.97
CA VAL A 756 32.79 26.51 -59.29
C VAL A 756 32.82 27.67 -58.26
N THR A 757 33.00 27.33 -57.00
CA THR A 757 33.09 28.29 -55.91
C THR A 757 34.33 27.95 -55.04
N ASN A 758 35.20 28.90 -54.83
CA ASN A 758 36.47 28.69 -54.08
C ASN A 758 37.28 27.46 -54.58
N SER A 759 37.43 27.33 -55.88
CA SER A 759 38.12 26.21 -56.52
C SER A 759 37.52 24.82 -56.30
N THR A 760 36.25 24.78 -55.88
CA THR A 760 35.47 23.54 -55.69
C THR A 760 34.20 23.56 -56.55
N LEU A 761 33.85 22.39 -57.12
CA LEU A 761 32.62 22.22 -57.87
C LEU A 761 31.47 21.92 -56.89
N ARG A 762 30.35 22.69 -56.99
CA ARG A 762 29.17 22.57 -56.10
C ARG A 762 27.87 22.71 -56.89
N ILE A 763 26.76 22.27 -56.29
CA ILE A 763 25.40 22.60 -56.78
C ILE A 763 25.21 24.11 -56.69
N THR A 764 24.71 24.76 -57.74
CA THR A 764 24.65 26.24 -57.85
C THR A 764 23.67 26.82 -56.85
N ASN A 765 22.47 26.28 -56.73
CA ASN A 765 21.40 26.79 -55.83
C ASN A 765 20.75 25.62 -55.12
N PRO A 766 21.27 25.10 -54.03
CA PRO A 766 20.69 23.99 -53.30
C PRO A 766 19.54 24.45 -52.39
N ASN A 767 18.42 24.92 -52.93
CA ASN A 767 17.33 25.51 -52.18
C ASN A 767 16.14 24.59 -51.98
N SER A 768 16.14 23.37 -52.48
CA SER A 768 15.08 22.38 -52.31
C SER A 768 15.56 21.18 -51.49
N THR A 769 14.62 20.38 -51.06
CA THR A 769 14.86 19.11 -50.34
C THR A 769 15.40 17.99 -51.23
N SER A 770 15.44 18.20 -52.55
CA SER A 770 16.02 17.27 -53.50
C SER A 770 16.72 18.06 -54.64
N ASN A 771 18.03 18.15 -54.53
CA ASN A 771 18.84 18.89 -55.50
C ASN A 771 19.77 17.91 -56.23
N SER A 772 19.82 18.00 -57.57
CA SER A 772 20.80 17.26 -58.38
C SER A 772 21.45 18.15 -59.40
N ALA A 773 22.71 17.92 -59.67
CA ALA A 773 23.49 18.67 -60.67
C ALA A 773 24.41 17.69 -61.39
N THR A 774 24.79 18.04 -62.63
CA THR A 774 25.61 17.18 -63.44
C THR A 774 26.85 17.92 -63.95
N TYR A 775 27.97 17.25 -63.92
CA TYR A 775 29.21 17.73 -64.51
C TYR A 775 29.79 16.69 -65.49
N ILE A 776 30.06 17.08 -66.73
CA ILE A 776 30.72 16.25 -67.74
C ILE A 776 32.12 16.78 -67.89
N PHE A 777 33.16 15.89 -67.88
CA PHE A 777 34.55 16.30 -68.04
C PHE A 777 34.80 17.10 -69.30
N GLY A 778 35.69 18.03 -69.21
CA GLY A 778 35.99 18.98 -70.32
C GLY A 778 36.62 18.35 -71.53
N SER A 779 37.30 17.19 -71.38
CA SER A 779 37.88 16.48 -72.50
C SER A 779 37.71 14.95 -72.34
N ASP A 780 37.55 14.28 -73.45
CA ASP A 780 37.47 12.82 -73.51
C ASP A 780 38.90 12.22 -73.57
N ILE A 781 39.08 11.07 -72.95
CA ILE A 781 40.34 10.35 -73.02
C ILE A 781 40.35 9.49 -74.24
N ASN A 782 41.33 9.71 -75.18
CA ASN A 782 41.53 8.90 -76.38
C ASN A 782 42.80 7.99 -76.21
N VAL A 783 42.66 6.71 -76.36
CA VAL A 783 43.75 5.71 -76.22
C VAL A 783 44.22 5.20 -77.60
N GLY A 784 43.86 5.90 -78.68
CA GLY A 784 44.41 5.72 -80.05
C GLY A 784 43.69 4.64 -80.89
N SER A 785 43.15 3.64 -80.24
CA SER A 785 42.40 2.53 -80.94
C SER A 785 41.54 1.87 -79.86
N THR A 786 40.52 1.09 -80.32
CA THR A 786 39.70 0.32 -79.40
C THR A 786 40.54 -0.70 -78.64
N LYS A 787 40.65 -0.52 -77.33
CA LYS A 787 41.47 -1.35 -76.43
C LYS A 787 40.68 -1.72 -75.19
N LEU A 788 41.11 -2.76 -74.53
CA LEU A 788 40.72 -3.04 -73.15
C LEU A 788 41.59 -2.12 -72.26
N VAL A 789 40.93 -1.34 -71.50
CA VAL A 789 41.58 -0.36 -70.56
C VAL A 789 41.11 -0.58 -69.13
N ARG A 790 41.94 -0.17 -68.19
CA ARG A 790 41.55 -0.01 -66.80
C ARG A 790 41.35 1.48 -66.50
N ALA A 791 40.13 1.82 -66.14
CA ALA A 791 39.77 3.17 -65.72
C ALA A 791 39.65 3.32 -64.21
N GLU A 792 40.15 4.49 -63.75
CA GLU A 792 40.13 4.93 -62.34
C GLU A 792 39.68 6.38 -62.28
N ILE A 793 38.84 6.75 -61.29
CA ILE A 793 38.47 8.14 -61.02
C ILE A 793 38.92 8.47 -59.57
N GLU A 794 39.74 9.51 -59.45
CA GLU A 794 40.06 10.13 -58.16
C GLU A 794 39.10 11.29 -57.94
N CYS A 795 38.28 11.21 -56.89
CA CYS A 795 37.28 12.22 -56.58
C CYS A 795 37.33 12.49 -55.05
N THR A 796 37.76 13.69 -54.65
CA THR A 796 37.77 14.12 -53.26
C THR A 796 36.59 15.04 -52.99
N THR A 797 35.72 14.61 -52.12
CA THR A 797 34.47 15.32 -51.78
C THR A 797 34.49 15.85 -50.34
N ALA A 798 33.71 16.90 -50.09
CA ALA A 798 33.38 17.41 -48.79
C ALA A 798 31.96 17.92 -48.77
N ARG A 799 31.38 18.11 -47.64
CA ARG A 799 30.09 18.80 -47.49
C ARG A 799 30.32 20.29 -47.45
N ALA A 800 29.62 21.04 -48.23
CA ALA A 800 29.61 22.52 -48.20
C ALA A 800 28.20 23.00 -47.84
N ASP A 801 28.15 23.84 -46.83
CA ASP A 801 26.96 24.55 -46.47
C ASP A 801 27.00 25.96 -47.09
N SER A 802 25.99 26.28 -47.93
CA SER A 802 25.87 27.59 -48.60
C SER A 802 24.96 28.57 -47.85
N GLY A 803 24.21 28.05 -46.85
CA GLY A 803 23.47 28.87 -45.93
C GLY A 803 24.38 29.26 -44.76
N ALA A 804 24.76 30.55 -44.67
CA ALA A 804 25.38 31.07 -43.47
C ALA A 804 24.33 30.99 -42.32
N LEU A 805 24.31 29.88 -41.57
CA LEU A 805 23.67 29.84 -40.28
C LEU A 805 24.50 30.75 -39.34
N THR A 806 24.06 31.98 -39.19
CA THR A 806 24.53 32.82 -38.08
C THR A 806 23.72 32.41 -36.87
N TRP A 807 24.20 32.69 -35.65
CA TRP A 807 23.49 32.47 -34.40
C TRP A 807 22.08 33.09 -34.42
N ASP A 808 21.84 34.09 -35.26
CA ASP A 808 20.55 34.76 -35.42
C ASP A 808 19.59 34.01 -36.39
N ASN A 809 20.04 33.00 -37.12
CA ASN A 809 19.30 32.28 -38.16
C ASN A 809 19.16 30.77 -37.93
N VAL A 810 19.48 30.30 -36.75
CA VAL A 810 19.33 28.91 -36.38
C VAL A 810 17.83 28.56 -36.33
N GLY A 811 17.40 27.56 -37.06
CA GLY A 811 16.00 27.18 -37.13
C GLY A 811 15.20 27.71 -38.32
N GLY A 812 15.88 28.28 -39.34
CA GLY A 812 15.26 28.56 -40.66
C GLY A 812 14.40 29.82 -40.71
N GLY A 813 14.69 30.84 -39.88
CA GLY A 813 13.89 32.04 -39.91
C GLY A 813 14.27 33.10 -38.88
N THR A 814 13.40 33.98 -38.60
CA THR A 814 13.51 35.19 -37.79
C THR A 814 13.48 34.96 -36.26
N THR A 815 13.73 33.75 -35.78
CA THR A 815 13.58 33.43 -34.36
C THR A 815 14.94 33.43 -33.66
N ASN A 816 15.11 34.28 -32.64
CA ASN A 816 16.29 34.30 -31.78
C ASN A 816 16.49 32.98 -31.06
N ILE A 817 17.75 32.60 -30.85
CA ILE A 817 18.18 31.38 -30.17
C ILE A 817 17.55 31.27 -28.74
N ASP A 818 17.37 32.44 -28.09
CA ASP A 818 16.76 32.52 -26.75
C ASP A 818 15.25 32.17 -26.71
N LEU A 819 14.61 32.09 -27.88
CA LEU A 819 13.20 31.77 -28.03
C LEU A 819 12.96 30.30 -28.48
N LEU A 820 14.03 29.53 -28.68
CA LEU A 820 13.95 28.15 -29.12
C LEU A 820 13.79 27.23 -27.90
N THR A 821 12.69 26.51 -27.87
CA THR A 821 12.40 25.47 -26.87
C THR A 821 12.78 24.10 -27.44
N GLY A 822 13.89 23.53 -27.04
CA GLY A 822 14.36 22.21 -27.45
C GLY A 822 15.81 21.94 -27.01
N LEU A 823 16.25 20.71 -27.25
CA LEU A 823 17.65 20.32 -27.02
C LEU A 823 18.54 20.98 -28.08
N TRP A 824 19.80 21.28 -27.70
CA TRP A 824 20.76 21.89 -28.62
C TRP A 824 21.01 21.09 -29.92
N ASP A 825 20.79 19.78 -29.85
CA ASP A 825 20.89 18.83 -30.97
C ASP A 825 19.76 19.02 -31.99
N ASP A 826 18.62 19.61 -31.58
CA ASP A 826 17.45 19.85 -32.44
C ASP A 826 17.44 21.23 -33.09
N LEU A 827 18.37 22.10 -32.72
CA LEU A 827 18.43 23.48 -33.22
C LEU A 827 18.75 23.60 -34.72
N SER A 828 19.20 22.52 -35.33
CA SER A 828 19.43 22.46 -36.79
C SER A 828 18.14 22.21 -37.61
N GLY A 829 16.99 22.14 -36.94
CA GLY A 829 15.66 21.99 -37.56
C GLY A 829 15.54 20.79 -38.49
N ALA A 830 15.26 19.65 -37.90
CA ALA A 830 15.12 18.34 -38.48
C ALA A 830 16.40 17.49 -38.53
N ASN A 831 16.43 16.44 -37.79
CA ASN A 831 17.32 15.26 -37.87
C ASN A 831 18.54 15.45 -38.80
N SER A 832 19.61 16.08 -38.27
CA SER A 832 20.85 16.36 -39.04
C SER A 832 21.47 15.10 -39.64
N GLN A 833 21.03 13.93 -39.21
CA GLN A 833 21.52 12.63 -39.66
C GLN A 833 20.90 12.13 -40.98
N GLN A 834 19.79 12.70 -41.42
CA GLN A 834 19.13 12.29 -42.67
C GLN A 834 19.50 13.11 -43.90
N LYS A 835 20.31 14.15 -43.71
CA LYS A 835 20.63 15.11 -44.80
C LYS A 835 21.96 14.78 -45.43
N ASP A 836 21.95 13.85 -46.37
CA ASP A 836 23.15 13.38 -47.05
C ASP A 836 23.41 14.15 -48.33
N THR A 837 24.72 14.35 -48.61
CA THR A 837 25.25 14.74 -49.90
C THR A 837 25.81 13.49 -50.57
N ASP A 838 25.58 13.30 -51.86
CA ASP A 838 26.11 12.18 -52.63
C ASP A 838 26.76 12.61 -53.92
N VAL A 839 27.78 11.88 -54.36
CA VAL A 839 28.43 12.04 -55.65
C VAL A 839 28.51 10.71 -56.36
N GLN A 840 27.94 10.65 -57.53
CA GLN A 840 27.90 9.46 -58.34
C GLN A 840 28.74 9.62 -59.58
N LEU A 841 29.55 8.64 -59.86
CA LEU A 841 30.53 8.63 -60.98
C LEU A 841 30.02 7.80 -62.11
N PHE A 842 30.22 8.25 -63.34
CA PHE A 842 29.75 7.59 -64.58
C PHE A 842 30.82 7.64 -65.66
N ILE A 843 30.82 6.64 -66.54
CA ILE A 843 31.65 6.53 -67.72
C ILE A 843 30.83 6.12 -68.94
N GLU A 844 31.19 6.67 -70.09
CA GLU A 844 30.68 6.26 -71.36
C GLU A 844 31.86 5.89 -72.24
N PRO A 845 32.15 4.61 -72.48
CA PRO A 845 33.14 4.15 -73.46
C PRO A 845 32.55 4.18 -74.88
N SER A 846 33.37 4.59 -75.88
CA SER A 846 32.97 4.61 -77.24
C SER A 846 34.10 4.11 -78.13
N THR A 847 33.80 3.46 -79.23
CA THR A 847 34.74 3.01 -80.26
C THR A 847 35.02 4.10 -81.31
N THR A 848 34.21 5.17 -81.29
CA THR A 848 34.32 6.32 -82.16
C THR A 848 34.29 7.60 -81.40
N ASN A 849 34.70 8.76 -81.96
CA ASN A 849 34.57 10.04 -81.26
C ASN A 849 33.15 10.60 -81.29
N SER A 850 32.18 9.70 -80.98
CA SER A 850 30.77 10.01 -80.93
C SER A 850 30.19 9.35 -79.67
N PHE A 851 29.50 10.15 -78.84
CA PHE A 851 28.86 9.64 -77.63
C PHE A 851 27.38 9.83 -77.72
N THR A 852 26.67 8.81 -77.27
CA THR A 852 25.24 8.73 -77.34
C THR A 852 24.56 9.30 -76.10
N GLY A 853 25.32 9.65 -75.08
CA GLY A 853 24.80 10.07 -73.73
C GLY A 853 24.39 8.89 -72.84
N THR A 854 24.73 7.68 -73.24
CA THR A 854 24.41 6.43 -72.53
C THR A 854 25.51 6.16 -71.51
N TYR A 855 25.47 6.81 -70.38
CA TYR A 855 26.45 6.64 -69.29
C TYR A 855 26.08 5.40 -68.47
N GLN A 856 27.12 4.58 -68.20
CA GLN A 856 26.99 3.54 -67.18
C GLN A 856 27.65 4.00 -65.89
N ARG A 857 27.13 3.54 -64.76
CA ARG A 857 27.68 3.86 -63.46
C ARG A 857 29.15 3.40 -63.40
N PHE A 858 30.05 4.32 -63.01
CA PHE A 858 31.44 4.01 -62.93
C PHE A 858 31.76 3.18 -61.67
N ARG A 859 32.43 2.07 -61.90
CA ARG A 859 33.16 1.31 -60.89
C ARG A 859 34.58 1.10 -61.45
N ALA A 860 35.61 1.16 -60.58
CA ALA A 860 36.93 0.85 -61.06
C ALA A 860 36.97 -0.53 -61.68
N GLY A 861 37.52 -0.64 -62.90
CA GLY A 861 37.48 -1.88 -63.64
C GLY A 861 37.91 -1.75 -65.07
N PHE A 862 37.61 -2.81 -65.87
CA PHE A 862 38.00 -2.88 -67.27
C PHE A 862 36.87 -2.42 -68.18
N PHE A 863 37.25 -1.58 -69.15
CA PHE A 863 36.32 -1.07 -70.15
C PHE A 863 36.92 -1.30 -71.57
N THR A 864 36.11 -1.47 -72.58
CA THR A 864 36.56 -1.60 -73.97
C THR A 864 36.09 -0.40 -74.74
N GLY A 865 37.01 0.36 -75.33
CA GLY A 865 36.72 1.51 -76.17
C GLY A 865 38.03 2.17 -76.67
N GLN A 866 37.86 3.18 -77.54
CA GLN A 866 38.94 4.08 -77.92
C GLN A 866 38.82 5.42 -77.25
N TYR A 867 37.57 5.87 -76.99
CA TYR A 867 37.31 7.14 -76.35
C TYR A 867 36.51 6.88 -75.08
N PHE A 868 36.81 7.65 -74.04
CA PHE A 868 36.18 7.52 -72.76
C PHE A 868 35.77 8.90 -72.22
N ARG A 869 34.43 9.06 -71.98
CA ARG A 869 33.86 10.27 -71.43
C ARG A 869 33.41 9.99 -70.01
N PHE A 870 33.67 10.96 -69.14
CA PHE A 870 33.31 10.83 -67.72
C PHE A 870 32.30 11.90 -67.32
N LYS A 871 31.38 11.49 -66.46
CA LYS A 871 30.31 12.34 -65.87
C LYS A 871 30.24 12.10 -64.40
N ILE A 872 29.95 13.14 -63.68
CA ILE A 872 29.56 13.05 -62.26
C ILE A 872 28.19 13.67 -62.06
N GLU A 873 27.45 13.12 -61.12
CA GLU A 873 26.20 13.65 -60.59
C GLU A 873 26.36 13.98 -59.13
N LEU A 874 26.04 15.22 -58.77
CA LEU A 874 26.03 15.70 -57.41
C LEU A 874 24.60 15.71 -56.92
N LYS A 875 24.34 15.14 -55.74
CA LYS A 875 23.00 15.08 -55.13
C LYS A 875 23.02 15.59 -53.72
N SER A 876 21.95 16.25 -53.31
CA SER A 876 21.73 16.67 -51.92
C SER A 876 20.24 16.50 -51.57
N THR A 877 19.98 16.01 -50.39
CA THR A 877 18.64 15.85 -49.84
C THR A 877 18.24 17.00 -48.88
N ALA A 878 19.11 18.03 -48.77
CA ALA A 878 18.87 19.11 -47.87
C ALA A 878 19.02 20.48 -48.58
N PRO A 879 18.17 21.47 -48.26
CA PRO A 879 18.36 22.84 -48.71
C PRO A 879 19.69 23.43 -48.15
N ASN A 880 20.29 24.29 -48.92
CA ASN A 880 21.55 24.99 -48.57
C ASN A 880 22.81 24.09 -48.41
N ILE A 881 22.66 22.81 -48.63
CA ILE A 881 23.76 21.84 -48.50
C ILE A 881 24.14 21.31 -49.90
N SER A 882 25.42 21.26 -50.20
CA SER A 882 25.93 20.74 -51.48
C SER A 882 27.17 19.83 -51.25
N PRO A 883 27.32 18.77 -51.99
CA PRO A 883 28.66 18.19 -52.11
C PRO A 883 29.62 19.20 -52.72
N SER A 884 30.84 19.25 -52.26
CA SER A 884 31.94 20.09 -52.72
C SER A 884 33.07 19.22 -53.19
N ILE A 885 33.38 19.26 -54.49
CA ILE A 885 34.46 18.47 -55.05
C ILE A 885 35.70 19.31 -55.19
N SER A 886 36.80 18.93 -54.54
CA SER A 886 38.09 19.64 -54.56
C SER A 886 39.11 19.00 -55.47
N VAL A 887 39.05 17.67 -55.65
CA VAL A 887 39.91 16.91 -56.57
C VAL A 887 38.99 16.08 -57.48
N LEU A 888 39.22 16.19 -58.79
CA LEU A 888 38.55 15.38 -59.80
C LEU A 888 39.51 15.03 -60.93
N LYS A 889 39.82 13.75 -61.04
CA LYS A 889 40.78 13.29 -62.04
C LYS A 889 40.36 11.87 -62.49
N ALA A 890 40.30 11.67 -63.80
CA ALA A 890 40.15 10.37 -64.41
C ALA A 890 41.46 9.85 -64.98
N THR A 891 41.76 8.62 -64.74
CA THR A 891 42.99 7.93 -65.25
C THR A 891 42.59 6.66 -65.98
N VAL A 892 43.05 6.52 -67.19
CA VAL A 892 42.87 5.33 -68.02
C VAL A 892 44.24 4.72 -68.33
N ARG A 893 44.40 3.46 -67.98
CA ARG A 893 45.61 2.66 -68.22
C ARG A 893 45.35 1.66 -69.32
N TYR A 894 46.33 1.54 -70.30
CA TYR A 894 46.15 0.66 -71.48
C TYR A 894 47.54 0.23 -72.02
N ASN A 895 47.51 -0.80 -72.92
CA ASN A 895 48.71 -1.28 -73.63
C ASN A 895 48.78 -0.79 -75.07
#